data_d8e87914c12b2f23d00ec8423e1503ed
#
_entry.id   d8e87914c12b2f23d00ec8423e1503ed
#
_cell.length_a   1.000
_cell.length_b   1.000
_cell.length_c   1.000
_cell.angle_alpha   90.00
_cell.angle_beta   90.00
_cell.angle_gamma   90.00
#
_symmetry.space_group_name_H-M   'P 1'
#
loop_
_entity.id
_entity.type
_entity.pdbx_description
1 polymer ?
#
loop_
_entity_poly.entity_id
_entity_poly.type
_entity_poly.pdbx_seq_one_letter_code
_entity_poly.pdbx_strand_id
1 'polypeptide(L)'
;MIKNKKGFTLVELLAVLIILALISVIVYPRVNTIVEKNKKKAFIESVKSTIRSYDSYLASENYPQLGQVDVTKGIIPTIDSSTWKTGLIEKLFSKIYVENFYDGNFCAFGYEDSLSVYRGECKTTPSSCFEFNTTTKTITGYKLSDTCTKNVIIPQVIKGVNVENIGQEAFSNKGLEYVFIPSSVKSIGAYAFSSNALTSLVVPDTVKTIGNGAFNNNKLPDDQAFIYQTVNGVPNESVLISYGGANKDVKVPSNVTVINNGSFRYDSINSIIIPTGVTEIRNDAFRSNNLTSVTIPNTVTRIGAYAFWGNKLTTVNLSVGLKTIETYAFASNKIQNLTIPDGVTTIGNYCFERNTMKTLSLPNTITSLGEYIFLFNDLTSVNIPTNWTSTGHGTFRGNKLTSINIPSNINHIGREAFRDNSLTELVIPDTVTSMETHAFSYNPIANLTLSKNVSNIPTWCFIGDKLVNLTIPEGVTTISQSAFESNQLESVVFPNSLTFIVGHSFKNNKINSITWGSGLTRIGEYAFERNALTSVTFPSSLRNIDVKAFSSNQLANISFNEGLSFIDTEAFYDNKLTSISLPSTLTSLGQRAFNRNLLTGDNAFIYKLNNDGTTDPTVLISYAGSSSSITIPNQVQVINPYTFSEAGITSVTFGSNLKTIENNAFYNNRISSITFPNSLETIKNSAFQNCDLTSVTIPNSVKYIGDYAFLHNKISSLTLGNSLERIGNRTFRENSLTSVTIPGSVAYLGEQSFAKNSLSTINLPNTNIDLTAGGVFNDNNMSDSKAFIYAKNSDGTNDKSHLVSYAGSNRNIVIPNTVKIIGHTSFKDQNITSITIPEGVQKIEPHAFWGTGLTKINLPESLLIIEQQGLATTNISSILIPKNVSYIGNNAFQGCNNLRTIQIDKEKDSISGSKWGAPNATVEWLA
;
A
#
# COMPACT_ATOMS: atom_id res chain seq x y z
N MET A 1 21.00 -72.99 -64.99
CA MET A 1 21.48 -73.02 -63.63
C MET A 1 21.37 -71.66 -63.08
N ILE A 2 20.27 -71.33 -62.30
CA ILE A 2 20.01 -70.02 -61.65
C ILE A 2 20.46 -70.19 -60.23
N LYS A 3 21.53 -69.41 -59.80
CA LYS A 3 21.96 -69.36 -58.46
C LYS A 3 20.97 -68.45 -57.64
N ASN A 4 20.38 -69.06 -56.66
CA ASN A 4 19.60 -68.39 -55.59
C ASN A 4 20.40 -67.25 -54.90
N LYS A 5 19.98 -66.02 -55.05
CA LYS A 5 20.37 -64.93 -54.13
C LYS A 5 19.40 -64.98 -52.93
N LYS A 6 19.92 -65.32 -51.75
CA LYS A 6 19.19 -65.22 -50.51
C LYS A 6 18.98 -63.70 -50.26
N GLY A 7 17.74 -63.28 -50.29
CA GLY A 7 17.36 -61.95 -49.83
C GLY A 7 17.53 -61.83 -48.29
N PHE A 8 17.92 -60.69 -47.82
CA PHE A 8 17.97 -60.40 -46.36
C PHE A 8 16.59 -60.59 -45.78
N THR A 9 16.54 -61.18 -44.61
CA THR A 9 15.29 -61.35 -43.87
C THR A 9 14.93 -59.99 -43.23
N LEU A 10 13.64 -59.74 -43.01
CA LEU A 10 13.15 -58.47 -42.37
C LEU A 10 13.83 -58.23 -41.04
N VAL A 11 14.23 -59.28 -40.29
CA VAL A 11 14.92 -59.24 -39.00
C VAL A 11 16.37 -58.75 -39.15
N GLU A 12 17.09 -59.22 -40.25
CA GLU A 12 18.45 -58.74 -40.53
C GLU A 12 18.47 -57.28 -40.97
N LEU A 13 17.45 -56.86 -41.74
CA LEU A 13 17.27 -55.45 -42.10
C LEU A 13 16.97 -54.57 -40.91
N LEU A 14 16.10 -55.07 -40.00
CA LEU A 14 15.77 -54.39 -38.75
C LEU A 14 16.97 -54.27 -37.82
N ALA A 15 17.77 -55.35 -37.69
CA ALA A 15 19.04 -55.34 -36.93
C ALA A 15 20.05 -54.36 -37.48
N VAL A 16 20.21 -54.22 -38.80
CA VAL A 16 21.06 -53.23 -39.44
C VAL A 16 20.57 -51.82 -39.23
N LEU A 17 19.24 -51.59 -39.28
CA LEU A 17 18.64 -50.25 -38.99
C LEU A 17 18.83 -49.85 -37.55
N ILE A 18 18.67 -50.79 -36.61
CA ILE A 18 18.89 -50.52 -35.16
C ILE A 18 20.42 -50.24 -34.90
N ILE A 19 21.31 -50.96 -35.51
CA ILE A 19 22.77 -50.73 -35.40
C ILE A 19 23.13 -49.36 -36.02
N LEU A 20 22.57 -48.99 -37.18
CA LEU A 20 22.78 -47.70 -37.80
C LEU A 20 22.20 -46.57 -36.97
N ALA A 21 21.01 -46.76 -36.32
CA ALA A 21 20.41 -45.79 -35.40
C ALA A 21 21.29 -45.62 -34.13
N LEU A 22 21.81 -46.68 -33.57
CA LEU A 22 22.71 -46.65 -32.39
C LEU A 22 24.07 -46.00 -32.76
N ILE A 23 24.59 -46.26 -33.91
CA ILE A 23 25.81 -45.58 -34.44
C ILE A 23 25.54 -44.08 -34.61
N SER A 24 24.39 -43.71 -35.18
CA SER A 24 24.03 -42.31 -35.36
C SER A 24 23.88 -41.57 -34.02
N VAL A 25 23.31 -42.21 -32.99
CA VAL A 25 23.10 -41.60 -31.66
C VAL A 25 24.38 -41.48 -30.84
N ILE A 26 25.30 -42.45 -30.99
CA ILE A 26 26.51 -42.53 -30.13
C ILE A 26 27.75 -41.94 -30.80
N VAL A 27 27.89 -42.11 -32.12
CA VAL A 27 29.11 -41.74 -32.87
C VAL A 27 29.03 -40.34 -33.45
N TYR A 28 27.83 -39.94 -33.93
CA TYR A 28 27.66 -38.64 -34.56
C TYR A 28 28.02 -37.43 -33.66
N PRO A 29 27.63 -37.38 -32.38
CA PRO A 29 28.03 -36.27 -31.49
C PRO A 29 29.56 -36.27 -31.23
N ARG A 30 30.21 -37.45 -31.09
CA ARG A 30 31.69 -37.57 -30.90
C ARG A 30 32.46 -37.21 -32.13
N VAL A 31 31.96 -37.57 -33.29
CA VAL A 31 32.59 -37.20 -34.58
C VAL A 31 32.49 -35.72 -34.83
N ASN A 32 31.30 -35.13 -34.51
CA ASN A 32 31.11 -33.69 -34.66
C ASN A 32 32.04 -32.89 -33.75
N THR A 33 32.21 -33.31 -32.49
CA THR A 33 33.14 -32.69 -31.51
C THR A 33 34.59 -32.81 -31.96
N ILE A 34 34.98 -33.93 -32.57
CA ILE A 34 36.34 -34.13 -33.12
C ILE A 34 36.53 -33.26 -34.40
N VAL A 35 35.52 -33.16 -35.25
CA VAL A 35 35.55 -32.34 -36.46
C VAL A 35 35.63 -30.85 -36.09
N GLU A 36 34.89 -30.40 -35.10
CA GLU A 36 34.94 -29.03 -34.60
C GLU A 36 36.33 -28.72 -33.95
N LYS A 37 36.86 -29.63 -33.14
CA LYS A 37 38.19 -29.49 -32.53
C LYS A 37 39.30 -29.42 -33.62
N ASN A 38 39.19 -30.19 -34.68
CA ASN A 38 40.13 -30.16 -35.78
C ASN A 38 39.98 -28.89 -36.63
N LYS A 39 38.76 -28.41 -36.87
CA LYS A 39 38.50 -27.11 -37.52
C LYS A 39 39.09 -25.95 -36.74
N LYS A 40 38.91 -25.96 -35.40
CA LYS A 40 39.49 -24.99 -34.48
C LYS A 40 41.03 -25.01 -34.52
N LYS A 41 41.65 -26.19 -34.54
CA LYS A 41 43.11 -26.34 -34.66
C LYS A 41 43.61 -25.85 -36.03
N ALA A 42 42.92 -26.19 -37.13
CA ALA A 42 43.23 -25.69 -38.47
C ALA A 42 43.06 -24.16 -38.59
N PHE A 43 42.06 -23.58 -37.96
CA PHE A 43 41.87 -22.13 -37.88
C PHE A 43 43.03 -21.45 -37.16
N ILE A 44 43.46 -21.95 -36.00
CA ILE A 44 44.59 -21.41 -35.23
C ILE A 44 45.90 -21.45 -36.04
N GLU A 45 46.16 -22.56 -36.73
CA GLU A 45 47.34 -22.68 -37.57
C GLU A 45 47.25 -21.77 -38.82
N SER A 46 46.06 -21.57 -39.36
CA SER A 46 45.81 -20.60 -40.47
C SER A 46 46.08 -19.18 -40.03
N VAL A 47 45.59 -18.77 -38.82
CA VAL A 47 45.87 -17.46 -38.23
C VAL A 47 47.36 -17.23 -38.04
N LYS A 48 48.07 -18.24 -37.46
CA LYS A 48 49.52 -18.18 -37.30
C LYS A 48 50.26 -18.03 -38.62
N SER A 49 49.84 -18.77 -39.65
CA SER A 49 50.42 -18.70 -40.99
C SER A 49 50.19 -17.32 -41.61
N THR A 50 48.99 -16.78 -41.48
CA THR A 50 48.63 -15.45 -41.98
C THR A 50 49.44 -14.33 -41.28
N ILE A 51 49.59 -14.40 -39.96
CA ILE A 51 50.42 -13.46 -39.18
C ILE A 51 51.87 -13.48 -39.67
N ARG A 52 52.46 -14.68 -39.84
CA ARG A 52 53.82 -14.84 -40.32
C ARG A 52 54.01 -14.31 -41.74
N SER A 53 53.06 -14.55 -42.64
CA SER A 53 53.07 -14.03 -44.01
C SER A 53 52.99 -12.52 -44.04
N TYR A 54 52.21 -11.91 -43.17
CA TYR A 54 52.07 -10.47 -43.07
C TYR A 54 53.33 -9.82 -42.47
N ASP A 55 53.94 -10.42 -41.43
CA ASP A 55 55.24 -9.96 -40.91
C ASP A 55 56.33 -10.03 -41.95
N SER A 56 56.33 -11.08 -42.78
CA SER A 56 57.28 -11.19 -43.89
C SER A 56 57.06 -10.13 -44.98
N TYR A 57 55.79 -9.81 -45.25
CA TYR A 57 55.43 -8.75 -46.22
C TYR A 57 55.83 -7.35 -45.70
N LEU A 58 55.52 -7.02 -44.43
CA LEU A 58 55.91 -5.76 -43.80
C LEU A 58 57.43 -5.59 -43.70
N ALA A 59 58.16 -6.67 -43.47
CA ALA A 59 59.64 -6.65 -43.49
C ALA A 59 60.22 -6.45 -44.88
N SER A 60 59.52 -6.88 -45.93
CA SER A 60 59.99 -6.72 -47.32
C SER A 60 59.76 -5.33 -47.94
N GLU A 61 58.75 -4.59 -47.40
CA GLU A 61 58.29 -3.30 -47.93
C GLU A 61 58.81 -2.07 -47.15
N ASN A 62 59.65 -2.22 -46.11
CA ASN A 62 60.19 -1.11 -45.28
C ASN A 62 59.10 -0.19 -44.65
N TYR A 63 57.91 -0.69 -44.35
CA TYR A 63 56.86 0.10 -43.70
C TYR A 63 57.11 0.29 -42.20
N PRO A 64 56.79 1.50 -41.61
CA PRO A 64 56.95 1.74 -40.22
C PRO A 64 56.01 0.84 -39.45
N GLN A 65 56.51 0.30 -38.36
CA GLN A 65 55.77 -0.61 -37.48
C GLN A 65 54.42 0.00 -37.05
N LEU A 66 53.33 -0.73 -37.22
CA LEU A 66 51.99 -0.34 -36.78
C LEU A 66 52.02 -0.02 -35.29
N GLY A 67 51.85 1.25 -34.95
CA GLY A 67 51.68 1.71 -33.56
C GLY A 67 50.46 1.09 -32.91
N GLN A 68 50.44 1.05 -31.58
CA GLN A 68 49.30 0.57 -30.83
C GLN A 68 47.97 1.14 -31.35
N VAL A 69 47.09 0.30 -31.83
CA VAL A 69 45.73 0.69 -32.24
C VAL A 69 44.86 0.71 -31.01
N ASP A 70 44.28 1.87 -30.70
CA ASP A 70 43.41 2.05 -29.56
C ASP A 70 42.01 1.52 -29.88
N VAL A 71 41.70 0.34 -29.43
CA VAL A 71 40.41 -0.34 -29.64
C VAL A 71 39.22 0.45 -29.07
N THR A 72 39.50 1.38 -28.14
CA THR A 72 38.44 2.23 -27.53
C THR A 72 37.82 3.24 -28.49
N LYS A 73 38.45 3.49 -29.65
CA LYS A 73 38.00 4.46 -30.63
C LYS A 73 37.30 3.86 -31.87
N GLY A 74 37.01 2.56 -31.88
CA GLY A 74 36.23 1.92 -32.94
C GLY A 74 36.92 1.88 -34.32
N ILE A 75 38.21 2.20 -34.41
CA ILE A 75 38.98 2.14 -35.66
C ILE A 75 39.84 0.88 -35.61
N ILE A 76 39.31 -0.21 -36.14
CA ILE A 76 40.04 -1.43 -36.42
C ILE A 76 40.48 -1.34 -37.88
N PRO A 77 41.78 -1.45 -38.18
CA PRO A 77 42.18 -1.55 -39.60
C PRO A 77 41.61 -2.84 -40.19
N THR A 78 40.59 -2.75 -41.02
CA THR A 78 40.14 -3.85 -41.85
C THR A 78 41.22 -4.14 -42.88
N ILE A 79 41.70 -5.38 -42.88
CA ILE A 79 42.55 -5.86 -44.00
C ILE A 79 41.59 -6.13 -45.16
N ASP A 80 41.72 -5.35 -46.23
CA ASP A 80 40.87 -5.49 -47.40
C ASP A 80 41.09 -6.89 -48.04
N SER A 81 39.99 -7.64 -48.10
CA SER A 81 39.97 -9.00 -48.67
C SER A 81 40.37 -9.03 -50.16
N SER A 82 40.43 -7.89 -50.86
CA SER A 82 40.82 -7.77 -52.26
C SER A 82 42.30 -8.05 -52.52
N THR A 83 43.15 -8.00 -51.51
CA THR A 83 44.62 -8.27 -51.60
C THR A 83 45.00 -9.73 -51.38
N TRP A 84 44.08 -10.59 -50.95
CA TRP A 84 44.34 -11.98 -50.58
C TRP A 84 43.73 -12.96 -51.58
N LYS A 85 44.32 -13.11 -52.76
CA LYS A 85 43.95 -14.12 -53.78
C LYS A 85 44.46 -15.51 -53.39
N THR A 86 43.83 -16.17 -52.41
CA THR A 86 43.89 -17.64 -52.37
C THR A 86 42.56 -18.16 -51.78
N GLY A 87 41.77 -18.80 -52.64
CA GLY A 87 40.41 -19.30 -52.36
C GLY A 87 40.23 -20.35 -51.22
N LEU A 88 41.17 -20.45 -50.28
CA LEU A 88 41.07 -21.27 -49.07
C LEU A 88 40.52 -20.47 -47.88
N ILE A 89 40.75 -19.17 -47.87
CA ILE A 89 40.42 -18.32 -46.75
C ILE A 89 38.91 -17.98 -46.70
N GLU A 90 38.29 -17.69 -47.84
CA GLU A 90 36.86 -17.40 -47.94
C GLU A 90 35.93 -18.55 -47.46
N LYS A 91 36.36 -19.81 -47.62
CA LYS A 91 35.60 -20.99 -47.15
C LYS A 91 35.82 -21.32 -45.68
N LEU A 92 36.89 -20.86 -45.03
CA LEU A 92 37.20 -21.09 -43.61
C LEU A 92 36.54 -20.06 -42.68
N PHE A 93 36.25 -18.88 -43.18
CA PHE A 93 35.69 -17.77 -42.38
C PHE A 93 34.15 -17.68 -42.43
N SER A 94 33.45 -18.58 -43.11
CA SER A 94 31.98 -18.60 -43.14
C SER A 94 31.30 -19.14 -41.88
N LYS A 95 32.04 -19.43 -40.80
CA LYS A 95 31.53 -19.81 -39.52
C LYS A 95 32.36 -19.23 -38.40
N ILE A 96 31.70 -18.55 -37.50
CA ILE A 96 32.20 -17.76 -36.38
C ILE A 96 32.97 -18.63 -35.39
N TYR A 97 34.26 -18.34 -35.21
CA TYR A 97 35.05 -18.78 -34.07
C TYR A 97 35.66 -17.56 -33.42
N VAL A 98 35.07 -17.09 -32.34
CA VAL A 98 35.61 -16.00 -31.51
C VAL A 98 36.47 -16.63 -30.42
N GLU A 99 37.78 -16.76 -30.69
CA GLU A 99 38.74 -17.02 -29.63
C GLU A 99 39.82 -15.93 -29.64
N ASN A 100 40.14 -15.40 -28.46
CA ASN A 100 41.35 -14.64 -28.28
C ASN A 100 42.53 -15.59 -28.42
N PHE A 101 43.25 -15.49 -29.51
CA PHE A 101 44.49 -16.20 -29.73
C PHE A 101 45.66 -15.25 -29.43
N TYR A 102 46.43 -15.55 -28.41
CA TYR A 102 47.69 -14.86 -28.08
C TYR A 102 48.83 -15.83 -28.15
N ASP A 103 49.79 -15.56 -29.04
CA ASP A 103 50.99 -16.40 -29.24
C ASP A 103 52.27 -15.78 -28.60
N GLY A 104 52.12 -14.74 -27.79
CA GLY A 104 53.22 -13.98 -27.17
C GLY A 104 53.52 -12.67 -27.90
N ASN A 105 53.12 -12.53 -29.18
CA ASN A 105 53.44 -11.35 -29.99
C ASN A 105 52.24 -10.65 -30.65
N PHE A 106 51.12 -11.37 -30.82
CA PHE A 106 49.92 -10.87 -31.52
C PHE A 106 48.64 -11.30 -30.78
N CYS A 107 47.67 -10.40 -30.74
CA CYS A 107 46.31 -10.71 -30.35
C CYS A 107 45.40 -10.75 -31.58
N ALA A 108 44.64 -11.84 -31.73
CA ALA A 108 43.69 -12.00 -32.84
C ALA A 108 42.31 -12.39 -32.28
N PHE A 109 41.25 -11.76 -32.80
CA PHE A 109 39.86 -12.20 -32.61
C PHE A 109 39.07 -12.02 -33.90
N GLY A 110 38.13 -12.88 -34.13
CA GLY A 110 37.29 -12.88 -35.31
C GLY A 110 35.82 -12.57 -34.95
N TYR A 111 35.20 -11.79 -35.81
CA TYR A 111 33.77 -11.49 -35.80
C TYR A 111 33.26 -11.56 -37.22
N GLU A 112 32.11 -12.19 -37.49
CA GLU A 112 31.48 -12.40 -38.81
C GLU A 112 32.24 -11.84 -40.01
N ASP A 113 32.84 -12.70 -40.81
CA ASP A 113 33.59 -12.35 -42.04
C ASP A 113 34.80 -11.43 -41.86
N SER A 114 35.23 -11.10 -40.65
CA SER A 114 36.41 -10.29 -40.36
C SER A 114 37.32 -10.88 -39.29
N LEU A 115 38.62 -10.93 -39.54
CA LEU A 115 39.65 -11.26 -38.56
C LEU A 115 40.40 -9.97 -38.20
N SER A 116 40.40 -9.63 -36.91
CA SER A 116 41.20 -8.51 -36.41
C SER A 116 42.45 -9.02 -35.71
N VAL A 117 43.60 -8.57 -36.15
CA VAL A 117 44.90 -8.94 -35.59
C VAL A 117 45.67 -7.69 -35.23
N TYR A 118 46.27 -7.62 -34.07
CA TYR A 118 47.18 -6.54 -33.67
C TYR A 118 48.36 -7.08 -32.85
N ARG A 119 49.46 -6.30 -32.85
CA ARG A 119 50.69 -6.67 -32.16
C ARG A 119 50.57 -6.35 -30.67
N GLY A 120 50.90 -7.33 -29.79
CA GLY A 120 50.84 -7.20 -28.33
C GLY A 120 49.72 -7.98 -27.67
N GLU A 121 49.59 -7.84 -26.37
CA GLU A 121 48.54 -8.46 -25.57
C GLU A 121 47.13 -7.93 -25.91
N CYS A 122 46.12 -8.79 -25.80
CA CYS A 122 44.74 -8.36 -25.99
C CYS A 122 44.35 -7.29 -24.94
N LYS A 123 43.95 -6.10 -25.40
CA LYS A 123 43.52 -5.00 -24.53
C LYS A 123 42.15 -5.33 -23.90
N THR A 124 42.17 -5.72 -22.67
CA THR A 124 40.94 -6.01 -21.89
C THR A 124 40.20 -4.76 -21.48
N THR A 125 38.90 -4.88 -21.22
CA THR A 125 38.14 -3.79 -20.62
C THR A 125 38.75 -3.39 -19.25
N PRO A 126 38.90 -2.10 -18.95
CA PRO A 126 39.56 -1.64 -17.71
C PRO A 126 38.93 -2.28 -16.47
N SER A 127 39.77 -2.71 -15.52
CA SER A 127 39.30 -3.33 -14.25
C SER A 127 38.38 -2.45 -13.43
N SER A 128 38.47 -1.13 -13.59
CA SER A 128 37.56 -0.15 -12.94
C SER A 128 36.10 -0.24 -13.40
N CYS A 129 35.86 -0.86 -14.57
CA CYS A 129 34.51 -1.08 -15.12
C CYS A 129 33.75 -2.20 -14.39
N PHE A 130 34.45 -3.05 -13.65
CA PHE A 130 33.88 -4.23 -13.00
C PHE A 130 33.75 -4.02 -11.49
N GLU A 131 32.60 -4.37 -10.96
CA GLU A 131 32.45 -4.62 -9.53
C GLU A 131 32.90 -6.05 -9.26
N PHE A 132 33.99 -6.22 -8.52
CA PHE A 132 34.63 -7.51 -8.34
C PHE A 132 34.88 -7.84 -6.88
N ASN A 133 34.37 -8.98 -6.44
CA ASN A 133 34.61 -9.53 -5.12
C ASN A 133 35.83 -10.45 -5.17
N THR A 134 36.92 -10.04 -4.54
CA THR A 134 38.19 -10.79 -4.56
C THR A 134 38.16 -12.09 -3.72
N THR A 135 37.30 -12.15 -2.69
CA THR A 135 37.16 -13.34 -1.84
C THR A 135 36.43 -14.47 -2.58
N THR A 136 35.30 -14.12 -3.26
CA THR A 136 34.52 -15.09 -4.02
C THR A 136 34.98 -15.20 -5.48
N LYS A 137 35.95 -14.38 -5.90
CA LYS A 137 36.50 -14.30 -7.26
C LYS A 137 35.41 -14.04 -8.31
N THR A 138 34.42 -13.22 -7.95
CA THR A 138 33.19 -13.03 -8.72
C THR A 138 33.05 -11.61 -9.22
N ILE A 139 32.75 -11.43 -10.51
CA ILE A 139 32.22 -10.16 -11.04
C ILE A 139 30.78 -10.04 -10.61
N THR A 140 30.44 -9.02 -9.85
CA THR A 140 29.09 -8.77 -9.30
C THR A 140 28.34 -7.67 -10.04
N GLY A 141 29.04 -6.88 -10.86
CA GLY A 141 28.41 -5.82 -11.65
C GLY A 141 29.33 -5.22 -12.71
N TYR A 142 28.73 -4.51 -13.68
CA TYR A 142 29.39 -3.78 -14.75
C TYR A 142 28.87 -2.35 -14.84
N LYS A 143 29.78 -1.37 -14.97
CA LYS A 143 29.46 0.06 -15.04
C LYS A 143 29.65 0.53 -16.49
N LEU A 144 28.58 1.07 -17.12
CA LEU A 144 28.67 1.74 -18.41
C LEU A 144 29.18 3.17 -18.24
N SER A 145 30.17 3.55 -19.07
CA SER A 145 30.71 4.91 -19.18
C SER A 145 31.42 5.07 -20.50
N ASP A 146 31.97 6.23 -20.79
CA ASP A 146 32.76 6.46 -22.02
C ASP A 146 33.97 5.52 -22.15
N THR A 147 34.53 5.05 -21.02
CA THR A 147 35.64 4.09 -20.98
C THR A 147 35.20 2.63 -20.78
N CYS A 148 33.98 2.41 -20.33
CA CYS A 148 33.37 1.10 -20.06
C CYS A 148 32.26 0.85 -21.07
N THR A 149 32.63 0.42 -22.26
CA THR A 149 31.79 0.36 -23.47
C THR A 149 30.85 -0.83 -23.47
N LYS A 150 29.98 -0.90 -24.50
CA LYS A 150 29.09 -2.04 -24.74
C LYS A 150 29.79 -3.29 -25.31
N ASN A 151 31.04 -3.16 -25.75
CA ASN A 151 31.89 -4.26 -26.21
C ASN A 151 32.86 -4.60 -25.08
N VAL A 152 32.61 -5.71 -24.38
CA VAL A 152 33.30 -6.07 -23.14
C VAL A 152 34.27 -7.24 -23.36
N ILE A 153 35.55 -7.04 -23.07
CA ILE A 153 36.53 -8.10 -22.96
C ILE A 153 36.88 -8.28 -21.48
N ILE A 154 36.28 -9.32 -20.84
CA ILE A 154 36.50 -9.58 -19.43
C ILE A 154 37.95 -9.99 -19.19
N PRO A 155 38.74 -9.31 -18.34
CA PRO A 155 40.13 -9.69 -18.03
C PRO A 155 40.17 -10.97 -17.20
N GLN A 156 41.21 -11.79 -17.40
CA GLN A 156 41.43 -13.00 -16.58
C GLN A 156 41.70 -12.65 -15.09
N VAL A 157 42.32 -11.50 -14.84
CA VAL A 157 42.75 -11.07 -13.50
C VAL A 157 42.24 -9.66 -13.23
N ILE A 158 41.57 -9.47 -12.10
CA ILE A 158 41.15 -8.17 -11.58
C ILE A 158 41.74 -8.00 -10.18
N LYS A 159 42.42 -6.88 -9.91
CA LYS A 159 43.06 -6.61 -8.60
C LYS A 159 44.02 -7.74 -8.16
N GLY A 160 44.71 -8.38 -9.07
CA GLY A 160 45.65 -9.45 -8.81
C GLY A 160 45.01 -10.84 -8.53
N VAL A 161 43.68 -10.97 -8.68
CA VAL A 161 42.92 -12.19 -8.43
C VAL A 161 42.25 -12.68 -9.72
N ASN A 162 42.33 -13.96 -10.01
CA ASN A 162 41.67 -14.58 -11.15
C ASN A 162 40.15 -14.37 -11.08
N VAL A 163 39.51 -14.03 -12.21
CA VAL A 163 38.06 -14.03 -12.36
C VAL A 163 37.61 -15.47 -12.59
N GLU A 164 36.93 -16.06 -11.59
CA GLU A 164 36.45 -17.44 -11.68
C GLU A 164 34.93 -17.50 -11.86
N ASN A 165 34.20 -16.46 -11.46
CA ASN A 165 32.76 -16.47 -11.50
C ASN A 165 32.20 -15.15 -12.05
N ILE A 166 31.12 -15.25 -12.83
CA ILE A 166 30.25 -14.13 -13.21
C ILE A 166 28.99 -14.26 -12.37
N GLY A 167 28.69 -13.26 -11.56
CA GLY A 167 27.58 -13.26 -10.62
C GLY A 167 26.22 -13.17 -11.28
N GLN A 168 25.16 -13.40 -10.50
CA GLN A 168 23.79 -13.20 -10.94
C GLN A 168 23.59 -11.76 -11.39
N GLU A 169 22.97 -11.59 -12.57
CA GLU A 169 22.62 -10.28 -13.17
C GLU A 169 23.80 -9.31 -13.39
N ALA A 170 25.06 -9.76 -13.25
CA ALA A 170 26.25 -8.89 -13.25
C ALA A 170 26.36 -7.97 -14.46
N PHE A 171 25.89 -8.40 -15.64
CA PHE A 171 25.85 -7.63 -16.88
C PHE A 171 24.44 -7.47 -17.42
N SER A 172 23.40 -7.71 -16.63
CA SER A 172 22.01 -7.61 -17.08
C SER A 172 21.65 -6.18 -17.44
N ASN A 173 20.90 -6.01 -18.56
CA ASN A 173 20.36 -4.73 -19.02
C ASN A 173 21.41 -3.61 -19.18
N LYS A 174 22.57 -3.96 -19.76
CA LYS A 174 23.67 -3.03 -20.09
C LYS A 174 23.74 -2.66 -21.58
N GLY A 175 22.87 -3.23 -22.41
CA GLY A 175 22.88 -3.03 -23.85
C GLY A 175 24.17 -3.51 -24.53
N LEU A 176 24.80 -4.53 -23.95
CA LEU A 176 26.05 -5.10 -24.49
C LEU A 176 25.82 -5.65 -25.89
N GLU A 177 26.71 -5.35 -26.81
CA GLU A 177 26.70 -5.83 -28.20
C GLU A 177 27.65 -7.01 -28.38
N TYR A 178 28.71 -7.06 -27.57
CA TYR A 178 29.71 -8.13 -27.58
C TYR A 178 30.23 -8.39 -26.16
N VAL A 179 30.49 -9.67 -25.86
CA VAL A 179 31.22 -10.08 -24.64
C VAL A 179 32.22 -11.19 -24.90
N PHE A 180 33.44 -11.01 -24.47
CA PHE A 180 34.43 -12.07 -24.39
C PHE A 180 34.56 -12.58 -22.97
N ILE A 181 34.36 -13.88 -22.76
CA ILE A 181 34.46 -14.57 -21.47
C ILE A 181 35.79 -15.33 -21.43
N PRO A 182 36.71 -15.00 -20.50
CA PRO A 182 38.01 -15.66 -20.46
C PRO A 182 37.93 -17.09 -19.92
N SER A 183 38.91 -17.92 -20.28
CA SER A 183 39.02 -19.30 -19.83
C SER A 183 39.26 -19.50 -18.32
N SER A 184 39.49 -18.44 -17.57
CA SER A 184 39.53 -18.49 -16.11
C SER A 184 38.14 -18.67 -15.49
N VAL A 185 37.05 -18.31 -16.21
CA VAL A 185 35.67 -18.39 -15.70
C VAL A 185 35.22 -19.84 -15.62
N LYS A 186 34.66 -20.20 -14.44
CA LYS A 186 34.14 -21.53 -14.12
C LYS A 186 32.62 -21.56 -13.97
N SER A 187 32.01 -20.42 -13.64
CA SER A 187 30.55 -20.32 -13.50
C SER A 187 30.01 -19.00 -14.03
N ILE A 188 28.78 -19.06 -14.57
CA ILE A 188 27.98 -17.91 -15.00
C ILE A 188 26.68 -17.96 -14.22
N GLY A 189 26.34 -16.89 -13.50
CA GLY A 189 25.16 -16.80 -12.67
C GLY A 189 23.84 -16.66 -13.45
N ALA A 190 22.73 -16.80 -12.75
CA ALA A 190 21.41 -16.61 -13.36
C ALA A 190 21.24 -15.17 -13.88
N TYR A 191 20.65 -15.05 -15.08
CA TYR A 191 20.41 -13.76 -15.76
C TYR A 191 21.66 -12.89 -15.95
N ALA A 192 22.87 -13.45 -15.86
CA ALA A 192 24.13 -12.68 -15.86
C ALA A 192 24.29 -11.73 -17.03
N PHE A 193 23.87 -12.11 -18.23
CA PHE A 193 23.92 -11.33 -19.46
C PHE A 193 22.53 -11.09 -20.06
N SER A 194 21.47 -11.22 -19.30
CA SER A 194 20.11 -11.03 -19.82
C SER A 194 19.84 -9.60 -20.25
N SER A 195 18.90 -9.43 -21.20
CA SER A 195 18.46 -8.11 -21.70
C SER A 195 19.61 -7.25 -22.25
N ASN A 196 20.41 -7.84 -23.12
CA ASN A 196 21.45 -7.16 -23.87
C ASN A 196 21.19 -7.23 -25.38
N ALA A 197 22.17 -6.87 -26.20
CA ALA A 197 22.10 -6.88 -27.67
C ALA A 197 23.15 -7.82 -28.27
N LEU A 198 23.57 -8.85 -27.55
CA LEU A 198 24.60 -9.79 -28.00
C LEU A 198 24.19 -10.48 -29.29
N THR A 199 25.02 -10.38 -30.31
CA THR A 199 24.82 -11.00 -31.65
C THR A 199 25.65 -12.26 -31.82
N SER A 200 26.55 -12.57 -30.89
CA SER A 200 27.35 -13.80 -30.89
C SER A 200 27.69 -14.19 -29.44
N LEU A 201 27.87 -15.47 -29.18
CA LEU A 201 28.22 -16.00 -27.86
C LEU A 201 29.22 -17.14 -28.01
N VAL A 202 30.33 -17.02 -27.27
CA VAL A 202 31.25 -18.13 -27.04
C VAL A 202 31.41 -18.33 -25.54
N VAL A 203 30.98 -19.47 -25.04
CA VAL A 203 31.16 -19.89 -23.67
C VAL A 203 32.37 -20.81 -23.59
N PRO A 204 33.43 -20.49 -22.82
CA PRO A 204 34.60 -21.35 -22.72
C PRO A 204 34.29 -22.75 -22.12
N ASP A 205 34.96 -23.79 -22.55
CA ASP A 205 34.82 -25.17 -22.06
C ASP A 205 35.14 -25.31 -20.53
N THR A 206 35.78 -24.28 -19.96
CA THR A 206 36.10 -24.20 -18.51
C THR A 206 34.87 -23.88 -17.67
N VAL A 207 33.80 -23.32 -18.28
CA VAL A 207 32.56 -23.00 -17.58
C VAL A 207 31.81 -24.29 -17.27
N LYS A 208 31.73 -24.61 -15.98
CA LYS A 208 31.10 -25.82 -15.46
C LYS A 208 29.61 -25.66 -15.19
N THR A 209 29.17 -24.44 -14.94
CA THR A 209 27.79 -24.15 -14.58
C THR A 209 27.32 -22.85 -15.23
N ILE A 210 26.12 -22.88 -15.82
CA ILE A 210 25.43 -21.71 -16.36
C ILE A 210 24.09 -21.63 -15.64
N GLY A 211 23.78 -20.45 -15.10
CA GLY A 211 22.53 -20.20 -14.39
C GLY A 211 21.34 -20.00 -15.34
N ASN A 212 20.16 -20.19 -14.81
CA ASN A 212 18.92 -20.04 -15.57
C ASN A 212 18.78 -18.63 -16.16
N GLY A 213 18.32 -18.52 -17.39
CA GLY A 213 18.11 -17.23 -18.07
C GLY A 213 19.38 -16.42 -18.31
N ALA A 214 20.57 -16.99 -18.19
CA ALA A 214 21.83 -16.27 -18.22
C ALA A 214 22.00 -15.36 -19.44
N PHE A 215 21.41 -15.72 -20.57
CA PHE A 215 21.54 -14.99 -21.84
C PHE A 215 20.17 -14.59 -22.42
N ASN A 216 19.09 -14.63 -21.66
CA ASN A 216 17.75 -14.27 -22.13
C ASN A 216 17.71 -12.86 -22.76
N ASN A 217 16.81 -12.69 -23.73
CA ASN A 217 16.53 -11.41 -24.36
C ASN A 217 17.79 -10.76 -24.96
N ASN A 218 18.50 -11.50 -25.82
CA ASN A 218 19.61 -11.05 -26.63
C ASN A 218 19.24 -11.09 -28.14
N LYS A 219 20.25 -11.07 -29.02
CA LYS A 219 20.08 -11.11 -30.48
C LYS A 219 20.97 -12.20 -31.12
N LEU A 220 21.16 -13.32 -30.41
CA LEU A 220 21.95 -14.43 -30.88
C LEU A 220 21.31 -15.07 -32.13
N PRO A 221 22.11 -15.55 -33.10
CA PRO A 221 21.61 -16.30 -34.22
C PRO A 221 21.01 -17.66 -33.79
N ASP A 222 20.18 -18.27 -34.64
CA ASP A 222 19.37 -19.44 -34.26
C ASP A 222 20.21 -20.65 -33.81
N ASP A 223 21.41 -20.84 -34.35
CA ASP A 223 22.35 -21.88 -33.95
C ASP A 223 23.04 -21.67 -32.61
N GLN A 224 22.97 -20.48 -32.02
CA GLN A 224 23.52 -20.11 -30.72
C GLN A 224 22.43 -19.71 -29.70
N ALA A 225 21.18 -19.64 -30.14
CA ALA A 225 20.09 -19.08 -29.35
C ALA A 225 19.67 -19.91 -28.14
N PHE A 226 19.85 -21.23 -28.20
CA PHE A 226 19.44 -22.18 -27.18
C PHE A 226 20.61 -22.58 -26.30
N ILE A 227 20.55 -22.20 -25.03
CA ILE A 227 21.59 -22.48 -24.02
C ILE A 227 21.09 -23.59 -23.10
N TYR A 228 21.89 -24.62 -22.98
CA TYR A 228 21.57 -25.83 -22.24
C TYR A 228 22.28 -25.89 -20.89
N GLN A 229 21.71 -26.65 -19.95
CA GLN A 229 22.33 -26.90 -18.67
C GLN A 229 23.66 -27.64 -18.88
N THR A 230 24.72 -27.20 -18.21
CA THR A 230 26.00 -27.88 -18.22
C THR A 230 26.10 -28.85 -17.03
N VAL A 231 26.59 -30.05 -17.28
CA VAL A 231 26.92 -31.05 -16.26
C VAL A 231 28.39 -31.37 -16.39
N ASN A 232 29.20 -31.00 -15.39
CA ASN A 232 30.67 -31.14 -15.42
C ASN A 232 31.34 -30.48 -16.65
N GLY A 233 30.78 -29.36 -17.12
CA GLY A 233 31.28 -28.64 -18.29
C GLY A 233 30.80 -29.17 -19.64
N VAL A 234 29.94 -30.20 -19.67
CA VAL A 234 29.33 -30.74 -20.90
C VAL A 234 27.87 -30.29 -20.99
N PRO A 235 27.41 -29.68 -22.12
CA PRO A 235 26.02 -29.31 -22.32
C PRO A 235 25.10 -30.55 -22.25
N ASN A 236 24.08 -30.50 -21.40
CA ASN A 236 22.97 -31.44 -21.40
C ASN A 236 21.84 -30.89 -22.27
N GLU A 237 21.87 -31.22 -23.55
CA GLU A 237 20.94 -30.69 -24.54
C GLU A 237 19.47 -31.04 -24.30
N SER A 238 19.17 -31.94 -23.34
CA SER A 238 17.80 -32.26 -22.95
C SER A 238 17.20 -31.23 -21.99
N VAL A 239 18.02 -30.34 -21.37
CA VAL A 239 17.59 -29.36 -20.37
C VAL A 239 17.92 -27.94 -20.85
N LEU A 240 16.92 -27.24 -21.36
CA LEU A 240 17.05 -25.86 -21.80
C LEU A 240 16.98 -24.90 -20.62
N ILE A 241 17.97 -24.02 -20.48
CA ILE A 241 18.06 -23.07 -19.36
C ILE A 241 17.99 -21.60 -19.74
N SER A 242 18.24 -21.26 -21.02
CA SER A 242 18.16 -19.87 -21.47
C SER A 242 17.95 -19.80 -22.98
N TYR A 243 17.21 -18.81 -23.44
CA TYR A 243 17.05 -18.45 -24.85
C TYR A 243 17.56 -17.03 -25.07
N GLY A 244 18.57 -16.90 -25.91
CA GLY A 244 19.20 -15.61 -26.22
C GLY A 244 18.92 -15.13 -27.66
N GLY A 245 17.98 -15.76 -28.39
CA GLY A 245 17.80 -15.54 -29.80
C GLY A 245 17.13 -14.23 -30.20
N ALA A 246 17.47 -13.78 -31.43
CA ALA A 246 16.81 -12.66 -32.10
C ALA A 246 15.39 -13.01 -32.58
N ASN A 247 15.17 -14.29 -32.96
CA ASN A 247 13.90 -14.78 -33.47
C ASN A 247 12.82 -14.75 -32.36
N LYS A 248 11.65 -14.20 -32.68
CA LYS A 248 10.51 -14.13 -31.75
C LYS A 248 9.43 -15.18 -32.05
N ASP A 249 9.56 -15.93 -33.12
CA ASP A 249 8.75 -17.07 -33.48
C ASP A 249 9.59 -18.34 -33.32
N VAL A 250 9.51 -18.94 -32.12
CA VAL A 250 10.50 -19.92 -31.68
C VAL A 250 9.99 -21.34 -31.81
N LYS A 251 10.83 -22.23 -32.35
CA LYS A 251 10.64 -23.68 -32.30
C LYS A 251 11.70 -24.27 -31.38
N VAL A 252 11.25 -24.79 -30.22
CA VAL A 252 12.16 -25.46 -29.27
C VAL A 252 12.74 -26.72 -29.93
N PRO A 253 14.06 -26.99 -29.79
CA PRO A 253 14.69 -28.17 -30.34
C PRO A 253 14.06 -29.50 -29.86
N SER A 254 13.97 -30.48 -30.74
CA SER A 254 13.25 -31.75 -30.49
C SER A 254 13.89 -32.66 -29.41
N ASN A 255 15.17 -32.44 -29.10
CA ASN A 255 15.90 -33.15 -28.05
C ASN A 255 15.62 -32.60 -26.64
N VAL A 256 14.96 -31.44 -26.48
CA VAL A 256 14.62 -30.86 -25.21
C VAL A 256 13.51 -31.66 -24.54
N THR A 257 13.74 -32.09 -23.30
CA THR A 257 12.77 -32.78 -22.46
C THR A 257 12.32 -31.90 -21.26
N VAL A 258 13.14 -30.95 -20.84
CA VAL A 258 12.86 -30.01 -19.74
C VAL A 258 13.08 -28.58 -20.20
N ILE A 259 12.05 -27.74 -20.11
CA ILE A 259 12.16 -26.28 -20.20
C ILE A 259 12.31 -25.75 -18.78
N ASN A 260 13.52 -25.31 -18.43
CA ASN A 260 13.89 -25.01 -17.05
C ASN A 260 13.40 -23.63 -16.59
N ASN A 261 13.66 -23.29 -15.34
CA ASN A 261 13.21 -22.04 -14.73
C ASN A 261 13.66 -20.81 -15.53
N GLY A 262 12.70 -19.96 -15.92
CA GLY A 262 12.98 -18.70 -16.58
C GLY A 262 13.67 -18.80 -17.95
N SER A 263 13.67 -19.95 -18.62
CA SER A 263 14.42 -20.18 -19.87
C SER A 263 14.09 -19.18 -20.98
N PHE A 264 12.85 -18.70 -21.05
CA PHE A 264 12.35 -17.71 -22.01
C PHE A 264 11.77 -16.47 -21.32
N ARG A 265 12.14 -16.19 -20.08
CA ARG A 265 11.59 -15.07 -19.33
C ARG A 265 12.02 -13.73 -19.93
N TYR A 266 11.05 -12.84 -20.25
CA TYR A 266 11.25 -11.51 -20.84
C TYR A 266 11.83 -11.50 -22.26
N ASP A 267 11.75 -12.59 -23.00
CA ASP A 267 12.33 -12.70 -24.36
C ASP A 267 11.48 -12.07 -25.46
N SER A 268 10.30 -11.53 -25.11
CA SER A 268 9.35 -10.91 -26.04
C SER A 268 8.90 -11.84 -27.18
N ILE A 269 8.80 -13.15 -26.91
CA ILE A 269 8.43 -14.19 -27.90
C ILE A 269 6.97 -14.01 -28.30
N ASN A 270 6.69 -14.06 -29.61
CA ASN A 270 5.34 -13.93 -30.17
C ASN A 270 4.65 -15.30 -30.35
N SER A 271 5.41 -16.32 -30.75
CA SER A 271 4.90 -17.68 -30.90
C SER A 271 5.91 -18.73 -30.45
N ILE A 272 5.42 -19.88 -29.99
CA ILE A 272 6.25 -20.98 -29.51
C ILE A 272 5.72 -22.35 -29.98
N ILE A 273 6.60 -23.20 -30.48
CA ILE A 273 6.31 -24.61 -30.73
C ILE A 273 7.12 -25.44 -29.74
N ILE A 274 6.41 -26.13 -28.85
CA ILE A 274 6.97 -27.01 -27.82
C ILE A 274 6.94 -28.45 -28.37
N PRO A 275 8.10 -29.14 -28.47
CA PRO A 275 8.16 -30.49 -29.06
C PRO A 275 7.54 -31.54 -28.11
N THR A 276 7.09 -32.64 -28.70
CA THR A 276 6.44 -33.77 -28.01
C THR A 276 7.38 -34.52 -27.05
N GLY A 277 8.68 -34.23 -27.02
CA GLY A 277 9.64 -34.77 -26.04
C GLY A 277 9.61 -34.07 -24.68
N VAL A 278 9.01 -32.88 -24.57
CA VAL A 278 9.01 -32.12 -23.33
C VAL A 278 8.07 -32.77 -22.30
N THR A 279 8.58 -33.03 -21.11
CA THR A 279 7.86 -33.64 -19.99
C THR A 279 7.56 -32.66 -18.87
N GLU A 280 8.34 -31.57 -18.77
CA GLU A 280 8.22 -30.57 -17.70
C GLU A 280 8.48 -29.15 -18.23
N ILE A 281 7.58 -28.22 -17.85
CA ILE A 281 7.73 -26.77 -18.02
C ILE A 281 7.84 -26.18 -16.63
N ARG A 282 9.03 -25.66 -16.28
CA ARG A 282 9.32 -25.19 -14.91
C ARG A 282 8.91 -23.74 -14.67
N ASN A 283 9.22 -23.26 -13.46
CA ASN A 283 8.78 -21.95 -13.01
C ASN A 283 9.29 -20.81 -13.91
N ASP A 284 8.46 -19.78 -14.12
CA ASP A 284 8.80 -18.60 -14.92
C ASP A 284 9.20 -18.91 -16.38
N ALA A 285 9.08 -20.12 -16.87
CA ALA A 285 9.69 -20.57 -18.15
C ALA A 285 9.40 -19.63 -19.33
N PHE A 286 8.15 -19.18 -19.48
CA PHE A 286 7.71 -18.24 -20.53
C PHE A 286 7.12 -16.95 -19.95
N ARG A 287 7.49 -16.59 -18.74
CA ARG A 287 6.93 -15.40 -18.07
C ARG A 287 7.20 -14.13 -18.84
N SER A 288 6.18 -13.25 -18.95
CA SER A 288 6.28 -11.91 -19.55
C SER A 288 6.80 -11.92 -20.99
N ASN A 289 6.11 -12.67 -21.84
CA ASN A 289 6.30 -12.69 -23.29
C ASN A 289 5.06 -12.11 -24.00
N ASN A 290 5.01 -12.26 -25.33
CA ASN A 290 3.90 -11.79 -26.18
C ASN A 290 3.06 -12.94 -26.76
N LEU A 291 3.14 -14.14 -26.19
CA LEU A 291 2.45 -15.32 -26.71
C LEU A 291 0.95 -15.09 -26.80
N THR A 292 0.37 -15.37 -27.96
CA THR A 292 -1.07 -15.26 -28.21
C THR A 292 -1.80 -16.62 -28.12
N SER A 293 -1.07 -17.70 -28.32
CA SER A 293 -1.56 -19.07 -28.17
C SER A 293 -0.44 -20.00 -27.71
N VAL A 294 -0.82 -21.10 -27.08
CA VAL A 294 0.11 -22.18 -26.73
C VAL A 294 -0.59 -23.54 -26.78
N THR A 295 0.11 -24.54 -27.32
CA THR A 295 -0.29 -25.95 -27.25
C THR A 295 0.72 -26.70 -26.38
N ILE A 296 0.24 -27.33 -25.32
CA ILE A 296 1.02 -28.10 -24.36
C ILE A 296 1.05 -29.56 -24.85
N PRO A 297 2.23 -30.14 -25.09
CA PRO A 297 2.35 -31.54 -25.52
C PRO A 297 1.82 -32.53 -24.50
N ASN A 298 1.32 -33.69 -24.97
CA ASN A 298 0.71 -34.73 -24.13
C ASN A 298 1.71 -35.39 -23.15
N THR A 299 3.00 -35.20 -23.35
CA THR A 299 4.07 -35.67 -22.46
C THR A 299 4.29 -34.78 -21.24
N VAL A 300 3.79 -33.51 -21.28
CA VAL A 300 3.93 -32.58 -20.15
C VAL A 300 3.01 -32.96 -19.03
N THR A 301 3.57 -33.28 -17.87
CA THR A 301 2.82 -33.64 -16.66
C THR A 301 2.70 -32.51 -15.65
N ARG A 302 3.56 -31.50 -15.73
CA ARG A 302 3.63 -30.38 -14.78
C ARG A 302 3.91 -29.06 -15.50
N ILE A 303 3.14 -28.01 -15.15
CA ILE A 303 3.40 -26.62 -15.50
C ILE A 303 3.72 -25.86 -14.23
N GLY A 304 4.91 -25.30 -14.14
CA GLY A 304 5.46 -24.61 -12.97
C GLY A 304 4.83 -23.27 -12.69
N ALA A 305 5.14 -22.73 -11.52
CA ALA A 305 4.63 -21.43 -11.07
C ALA A 305 5.07 -20.30 -12.02
N TYR A 306 4.12 -19.39 -12.33
CA TYR A 306 4.34 -18.25 -13.25
C TYR A 306 4.78 -18.64 -14.67
N ALA A 307 4.69 -19.91 -15.07
CA ALA A 307 5.28 -20.38 -16.33
C ALA A 307 4.84 -19.57 -17.56
N PHE A 308 3.58 -19.18 -17.65
CA PHE A 308 3.01 -18.35 -18.73
C PHE A 308 2.43 -17.02 -18.22
N TRP A 309 2.81 -16.60 -17.04
CA TRP A 309 2.30 -15.35 -16.45
C TRP A 309 2.61 -14.12 -17.31
N GLY A 310 1.62 -13.23 -17.45
CA GLY A 310 1.84 -11.93 -18.10
C GLY A 310 2.11 -12.04 -19.61
N ASN A 311 1.45 -12.97 -20.31
CA ASN A 311 1.43 -13.07 -21.77
C ASN A 311 0.16 -12.44 -22.35
N LYS A 312 -0.13 -12.72 -23.63
CA LYS A 312 -1.31 -12.27 -24.37
C LYS A 312 -2.17 -13.45 -24.83
N LEU A 313 -2.10 -14.60 -24.13
CA LEU A 313 -2.74 -15.83 -24.54
C LEU A 313 -4.26 -15.68 -24.61
N THR A 314 -4.82 -15.90 -25.78
CA THR A 314 -6.27 -16.01 -26.01
C THR A 314 -6.72 -17.45 -26.08
N THR A 315 -5.82 -18.36 -26.49
CA THR A 315 -6.06 -19.79 -26.63
C THR A 315 -4.97 -20.59 -25.95
N VAL A 316 -5.38 -21.53 -25.11
CA VAL A 316 -4.50 -22.49 -24.42
C VAL A 316 -5.05 -23.89 -24.63
N ASN A 317 -4.28 -24.74 -25.29
CA ASN A 317 -4.58 -26.14 -25.46
C ASN A 317 -3.79 -26.95 -24.42
N LEU A 318 -4.43 -27.31 -23.32
CA LEU A 318 -3.85 -28.12 -22.27
C LEU A 318 -3.84 -29.60 -22.68
N SER A 319 -2.82 -30.33 -22.23
CA SER A 319 -2.62 -31.72 -22.58
C SER A 319 -3.38 -32.68 -21.67
N VAL A 320 -3.78 -33.83 -22.18
CA VAL A 320 -4.41 -34.90 -21.38
C VAL A 320 -3.44 -35.59 -20.40
N GLY A 321 -2.13 -35.45 -20.60
CA GLY A 321 -1.09 -35.95 -19.68
C GLY A 321 -0.90 -35.10 -18.43
N LEU A 322 -1.41 -33.87 -18.42
CA LEU A 322 -1.17 -32.89 -17.37
C LEU A 322 -1.78 -33.34 -16.01
N LYS A 323 -1.01 -33.22 -14.95
CA LYS A 323 -1.40 -33.52 -13.56
C LYS A 323 -1.46 -32.29 -12.67
N THR A 324 -0.52 -31.39 -12.84
CA THR A 324 -0.35 -30.22 -11.95
C THR A 324 -0.17 -28.95 -12.75
N ILE A 325 -0.94 -27.93 -12.39
CA ILE A 325 -0.77 -26.54 -12.84
C ILE A 325 -0.52 -25.70 -11.60
N GLU A 326 0.64 -25.05 -11.50
CA GLU A 326 1.05 -24.40 -10.28
C GLU A 326 0.58 -22.94 -10.19
N THR A 327 0.97 -22.32 -9.08
CA THR A 327 0.60 -20.96 -8.70
C THR A 327 0.89 -19.94 -9.81
N TYR A 328 -0.10 -19.10 -10.17
CA TYR A 328 -0.01 -18.05 -11.19
C TYR A 328 0.38 -18.55 -12.60
N ALA A 329 0.32 -19.84 -12.90
CA ALA A 329 0.89 -20.40 -14.13
C ALA A 329 0.38 -19.71 -15.40
N PHE A 330 -0.89 -19.36 -15.50
CA PHE A 330 -1.53 -18.68 -16.62
C PHE A 330 -2.19 -17.34 -16.24
N ALA A 331 -1.84 -16.76 -15.09
CA ALA A 331 -2.43 -15.51 -14.66
C ALA A 331 -2.02 -14.34 -15.56
N SER A 332 -2.85 -13.28 -15.58
CA SER A 332 -2.62 -12.06 -16.36
C SER A 332 -2.43 -12.32 -17.86
N ASN A 333 -3.40 -13.02 -18.46
CA ASN A 333 -3.50 -13.29 -19.88
C ASN A 333 -4.84 -12.77 -20.46
N LYS A 334 -5.27 -13.28 -21.60
CA LYS A 334 -6.54 -12.94 -22.29
C LYS A 334 -7.32 -14.18 -22.69
N ILE A 335 -7.20 -15.26 -21.92
CA ILE A 335 -7.85 -16.54 -22.20
C ILE A 335 -9.37 -16.35 -22.12
N GLN A 336 -10.08 -16.73 -23.19
CA GLN A 336 -11.54 -16.57 -23.29
C GLN A 336 -12.31 -17.84 -22.98
N ASN A 337 -11.79 -18.97 -23.39
CA ASN A 337 -12.39 -20.29 -23.18
C ASN A 337 -11.32 -21.24 -22.64
N LEU A 338 -11.64 -21.97 -21.61
CA LEU A 338 -10.72 -22.92 -21.00
C LEU A 338 -11.40 -24.26 -20.73
N THR A 339 -10.77 -25.32 -21.20
CA THR A 339 -11.10 -26.70 -20.82
C THR A 339 -9.90 -27.25 -20.05
N ILE A 340 -10.10 -27.62 -18.81
CA ILE A 340 -9.09 -28.32 -17.99
C ILE A 340 -9.31 -29.82 -18.24
N PRO A 341 -8.30 -30.54 -18.72
CA PRO A 341 -8.47 -31.94 -19.13
C PRO A 341 -8.64 -32.89 -17.94
N ASP A 342 -9.33 -34.01 -18.20
CA ASP A 342 -9.41 -35.13 -17.27
C ASP A 342 -7.99 -35.64 -16.98
N GLY A 343 -7.64 -35.72 -15.73
CA GLY A 343 -6.27 -36.12 -15.31
C GLY A 343 -5.54 -35.06 -14.52
N VAL A 344 -5.93 -33.75 -14.62
CA VAL A 344 -5.44 -32.71 -13.72
C VAL A 344 -6.02 -32.96 -12.33
N THR A 345 -5.14 -33.07 -11.36
CA THR A 345 -5.48 -33.32 -9.95
C THR A 345 -5.21 -32.11 -9.05
N THR A 346 -4.31 -31.21 -9.47
CA THR A 346 -3.85 -30.08 -8.66
C THR A 346 -3.83 -28.78 -9.47
N ILE A 347 -4.47 -27.73 -8.95
CA ILE A 347 -4.44 -26.37 -9.48
C ILE A 347 -3.97 -25.44 -8.37
N GLY A 348 -2.89 -24.71 -8.61
CA GLY A 348 -2.28 -23.80 -7.64
C GLY A 348 -3.03 -22.48 -7.47
N ASN A 349 -2.61 -21.70 -6.48
CA ASN A 349 -3.20 -20.39 -6.17
C ASN A 349 -3.11 -19.44 -7.35
N TYR A 350 -4.16 -18.63 -7.58
CA TYR A 350 -4.20 -17.57 -8.60
C TYR A 350 -3.89 -18.06 -10.03
N CYS A 351 -4.03 -19.36 -10.29
CA CYS A 351 -3.51 -20.00 -11.50
C CYS A 351 -4.00 -19.35 -12.80
N PHE A 352 -5.26 -18.93 -12.86
CA PHE A 352 -5.92 -18.29 -13.99
C PHE A 352 -6.46 -16.89 -13.65
N GLU A 353 -5.91 -16.23 -12.64
CA GLU A 353 -6.29 -14.86 -12.25
C GLU A 353 -6.17 -13.89 -13.42
N ARG A 354 -7.08 -12.91 -13.49
CA ARG A 354 -7.03 -11.82 -14.48
C ARG A 354 -6.88 -12.30 -15.91
N ASN A 355 -7.82 -13.11 -16.32
CA ASN A 355 -8.07 -13.44 -17.70
C ASN A 355 -9.41 -12.83 -18.16
N THR A 356 -9.89 -13.23 -19.33
CA THR A 356 -11.18 -12.80 -19.89
C THR A 356 -12.08 -13.99 -20.18
N MET A 357 -11.99 -15.02 -19.32
CA MET A 357 -12.70 -16.30 -19.52
C MET A 357 -14.19 -16.10 -19.42
N LYS A 358 -14.91 -16.52 -20.47
CA LYS A 358 -16.37 -16.56 -20.54
C LYS A 358 -16.91 -17.96 -20.25
N THR A 359 -16.17 -18.98 -20.66
CA THR A 359 -16.53 -20.38 -20.44
C THR A 359 -15.39 -21.14 -19.78
N LEU A 360 -15.75 -22.04 -18.88
CA LEU A 360 -14.82 -22.87 -18.13
C LEU A 360 -15.40 -24.29 -17.99
N SER A 361 -14.62 -25.30 -18.36
CA SER A 361 -14.93 -26.71 -18.10
C SER A 361 -13.94 -27.27 -17.08
N LEU A 362 -14.45 -27.77 -15.96
CA LEU A 362 -13.70 -28.36 -14.85
C LEU A 362 -13.94 -29.88 -14.78
N PRO A 363 -12.89 -30.70 -14.70
CA PRO A 363 -13.03 -32.14 -14.56
C PRO A 363 -13.26 -32.55 -13.09
N ASN A 364 -13.88 -33.73 -12.91
CA ASN A 364 -14.03 -34.30 -11.57
C ASN A 364 -12.75 -34.92 -10.99
N THR A 365 -11.61 -34.80 -11.65
CA THR A 365 -10.33 -35.35 -11.17
C THR A 365 -9.58 -34.40 -10.24
N ILE A 366 -9.98 -33.14 -10.15
CA ILE A 366 -9.32 -32.13 -9.31
C ILE A 366 -9.59 -32.45 -7.83
N THR A 367 -8.53 -32.75 -7.08
CA THR A 367 -8.58 -33.05 -5.64
C THR A 367 -7.87 -32.02 -4.77
N SER A 368 -7.00 -31.18 -5.35
CA SER A 368 -6.29 -30.11 -4.66
C SER A 368 -6.54 -28.77 -5.34
N LEU A 369 -7.24 -27.89 -4.62
CA LEU A 369 -7.60 -26.55 -5.07
C LEU A 369 -6.76 -25.51 -4.36
N GLY A 370 -6.11 -24.65 -5.13
CA GLY A 370 -5.54 -23.41 -4.64
C GLY A 370 -6.59 -22.36 -4.31
N GLU A 371 -6.14 -21.24 -3.79
CA GLU A 371 -6.96 -20.06 -3.54
C GLU A 371 -7.03 -19.16 -4.77
N TYR A 372 -8.17 -18.46 -4.98
CA TYR A 372 -8.36 -17.41 -5.99
C TYR A 372 -8.05 -17.84 -7.43
N ILE A 373 -8.32 -19.11 -7.75
CA ILE A 373 -7.90 -19.73 -9.02
C ILE A 373 -8.41 -18.96 -10.24
N PHE A 374 -9.71 -18.58 -10.26
CA PHE A 374 -10.36 -17.89 -11.37
C PHE A 374 -10.74 -16.44 -11.03
N LEU A 375 -9.98 -15.81 -10.11
CA LEU A 375 -10.19 -14.43 -9.69
C LEU A 375 -10.16 -13.46 -10.88
N PHE A 376 -11.13 -12.54 -10.94
CA PHE A 376 -11.23 -11.47 -11.95
C PHE A 376 -11.22 -11.99 -13.39
N ASN A 377 -12.25 -12.79 -13.71
CA ASN A 377 -12.56 -13.21 -15.06
C ASN A 377 -13.95 -12.70 -15.52
N ASP A 378 -14.44 -13.16 -16.64
CA ASP A 378 -15.74 -12.79 -17.21
C ASP A 378 -16.74 -13.98 -17.25
N LEU A 379 -16.59 -14.99 -16.37
CA LEU A 379 -17.43 -16.17 -16.33
C LEU A 379 -18.88 -15.80 -16.05
N THR A 380 -19.79 -16.21 -16.92
CA THR A 380 -21.25 -16.03 -16.76
C THR A 380 -21.95 -17.23 -16.15
N SER A 381 -21.35 -18.39 -16.23
CA SER A 381 -21.77 -19.63 -15.61
C SER A 381 -20.59 -20.55 -15.33
N VAL A 382 -20.74 -21.45 -14.37
CA VAL A 382 -19.78 -22.52 -14.07
C VAL A 382 -20.48 -23.72 -13.48
N ASN A 383 -20.02 -24.93 -13.84
CA ASN A 383 -20.42 -26.17 -13.20
C ASN A 383 -19.36 -26.54 -12.15
N ILE A 384 -19.77 -26.61 -10.88
CA ILE A 384 -18.91 -27.07 -9.80
C ILE A 384 -18.78 -28.59 -9.87
N PRO A 385 -17.57 -29.16 -9.87
CA PRO A 385 -17.35 -30.59 -9.92
C PRO A 385 -17.98 -31.34 -8.73
N THR A 386 -18.53 -32.50 -8.98
CA THR A 386 -19.27 -33.29 -7.97
C THR A 386 -18.37 -34.02 -6.96
N ASN A 387 -17.05 -34.01 -7.15
CA ASN A 387 -16.09 -34.54 -6.18
C ASN A 387 -15.58 -33.46 -5.19
N TRP A 388 -15.93 -32.18 -5.40
CA TRP A 388 -15.54 -31.15 -4.48
C TRP A 388 -16.40 -31.17 -3.22
N THR A 389 -15.80 -31.02 -2.06
CA THR A 389 -16.50 -30.87 -0.78
C THR A 389 -16.51 -29.42 -0.29
N SER A 390 -15.64 -28.58 -0.89
CA SER A 390 -15.52 -27.14 -0.62
C SER A 390 -15.30 -26.36 -1.91
N THR A 391 -15.77 -25.12 -1.95
CA THR A 391 -15.53 -24.22 -3.09
C THR A 391 -14.13 -23.56 -3.10
N GLY A 392 -13.36 -23.70 -2.02
CA GLY A 392 -12.09 -22.99 -1.85
C GLY A 392 -12.25 -21.46 -1.64
N HIS A 393 -11.16 -20.80 -1.27
CA HIS A 393 -11.16 -19.35 -1.04
C HIS A 393 -11.09 -18.58 -2.36
N GLY A 394 -11.98 -17.62 -2.55
CA GLY A 394 -12.00 -16.68 -3.68
C GLY A 394 -12.07 -17.35 -5.07
N THR A 395 -12.43 -18.61 -5.15
CA THR A 395 -12.30 -19.42 -6.39
C THR A 395 -12.93 -18.72 -7.59
N PHE A 396 -14.14 -18.16 -7.44
CA PHE A 396 -14.88 -17.48 -8.50
C PHE A 396 -15.10 -15.99 -8.24
N ARG A 397 -14.32 -15.38 -7.34
CA ARG A 397 -14.45 -13.95 -7.00
C ARG A 397 -14.21 -13.06 -8.22
N GLY A 398 -15.03 -12.00 -8.34
CA GLY A 398 -14.85 -10.97 -9.38
C GLY A 398 -15.14 -11.47 -10.78
N ASN A 399 -16.20 -12.28 -10.94
CA ASN A 399 -16.72 -12.76 -12.21
C ASN A 399 -18.07 -12.12 -12.57
N LYS A 400 -18.79 -12.68 -13.54
CA LYS A 400 -20.12 -12.22 -14.01
C LYS A 400 -21.16 -13.33 -13.90
N LEU A 401 -21.02 -14.21 -12.91
CA LEU A 401 -21.95 -15.30 -12.69
C LEU A 401 -23.33 -14.74 -12.37
N THR A 402 -24.35 -15.11 -13.18
CA THR A 402 -25.74 -14.68 -12.98
C THR A 402 -26.56 -15.67 -12.15
N SER A 403 -26.11 -16.91 -12.11
CA SER A 403 -26.67 -18.00 -11.27
C SER A 403 -25.58 -18.99 -10.92
N ILE A 404 -25.77 -19.72 -9.86
CA ILE A 404 -24.90 -20.83 -9.45
C ILE A 404 -25.73 -21.99 -8.89
N ASN A 405 -25.46 -23.18 -9.37
CA ASN A 405 -25.95 -24.41 -8.74
C ASN A 405 -24.85 -24.94 -7.81
N ILE A 406 -25.12 -24.96 -6.51
CA ILE A 406 -24.21 -25.54 -5.50
C ILE A 406 -24.61 -27.01 -5.34
N PRO A 407 -23.75 -27.97 -5.76
CA PRO A 407 -24.10 -29.38 -5.73
C PRO A 407 -24.14 -29.95 -4.30
N SER A 408 -24.88 -31.03 -4.10
CA SER A 408 -25.14 -31.64 -2.78
C SER A 408 -23.92 -32.26 -2.09
N ASN A 409 -22.80 -32.35 -2.73
CA ASN A 409 -21.52 -32.79 -2.13
C ASN A 409 -20.76 -31.65 -1.44
N ILE A 410 -21.12 -30.37 -1.69
CA ILE A 410 -20.51 -29.22 -1.03
C ILE A 410 -21.06 -29.11 0.40
N ASN A 411 -20.19 -29.14 1.39
CA ASN A 411 -20.50 -28.92 2.79
C ASN A 411 -19.89 -27.62 3.36
N HIS A 412 -18.93 -27.02 2.63
CA HIS A 412 -18.25 -25.81 3.04
C HIS A 412 -18.11 -24.82 1.87
N ILE A 413 -18.42 -23.53 2.12
CA ILE A 413 -18.23 -22.44 1.17
C ILE A 413 -17.10 -21.53 1.69
N GLY A 414 -16.01 -21.46 0.96
CA GLY A 414 -14.81 -20.74 1.34
C GLY A 414 -14.97 -19.22 1.33
N ARG A 415 -14.04 -18.55 1.96
CA ARG A 415 -13.96 -17.08 2.02
C ARG A 415 -13.97 -16.47 0.62
N GLU A 416 -14.85 -15.46 0.42
CA GLU A 416 -14.96 -14.73 -0.84
C GLU A 416 -15.25 -15.59 -2.08
N ALA A 417 -15.69 -16.84 -1.92
CA ALA A 417 -15.79 -17.80 -3.02
C ALA A 417 -16.58 -17.29 -4.24
N PHE A 418 -17.66 -16.55 -4.01
CA PHE A 418 -18.54 -15.97 -5.04
C PHE A 418 -18.69 -14.44 -4.90
N ARG A 419 -17.81 -13.80 -4.17
CA ARG A 419 -17.82 -12.35 -3.97
C ARG A 419 -17.68 -11.59 -5.30
N ASP A 420 -18.31 -10.41 -5.40
CA ASP A 420 -18.20 -9.52 -6.59
C ASP A 420 -18.66 -10.25 -7.88
N ASN A 421 -19.84 -10.85 -7.88
CA ASN A 421 -20.49 -11.48 -9.05
C ASN A 421 -21.81 -10.77 -9.41
N SER A 422 -22.63 -11.41 -10.24
CA SER A 422 -23.93 -10.89 -10.72
C SER A 422 -25.09 -11.82 -10.37
N LEU A 423 -24.99 -12.59 -9.29
CA LEU A 423 -26.01 -13.52 -8.82
C LEU A 423 -27.28 -12.76 -8.43
N THR A 424 -28.43 -13.12 -8.99
CA THR A 424 -29.72 -12.49 -8.69
C THR A 424 -30.58 -13.31 -7.74
N GLU A 425 -30.33 -14.60 -7.68
CA GLU A 425 -30.96 -15.54 -6.76
C GLU A 425 -29.91 -16.54 -6.24
N LEU A 426 -30.13 -17.07 -5.04
CA LEU A 426 -29.26 -18.04 -4.42
C LEU A 426 -30.01 -19.04 -3.56
N VAL A 427 -29.76 -20.30 -3.81
CA VAL A 427 -30.20 -21.41 -2.94
C VAL A 427 -28.96 -22.11 -2.39
N ILE A 428 -28.82 -22.09 -1.07
CA ILE A 428 -27.73 -22.78 -0.35
C ILE A 428 -28.32 -24.11 0.14
N PRO A 429 -27.88 -25.26 -0.39
CA PRO A 429 -28.45 -26.56 -0.06
C PRO A 429 -28.18 -26.96 1.39
N ASP A 430 -29.04 -27.79 1.97
CA ASP A 430 -28.92 -28.24 3.37
C ASP A 430 -27.66 -29.08 3.66
N THR A 431 -26.93 -29.50 2.63
CA THR A 431 -25.61 -30.14 2.80
C THR A 431 -24.50 -29.15 3.25
N VAL A 432 -24.67 -27.86 2.97
CA VAL A 432 -23.74 -26.84 3.44
C VAL A 432 -23.94 -26.62 4.93
N THR A 433 -22.91 -26.93 5.71
CA THR A 433 -22.90 -26.78 7.17
C THR A 433 -22.09 -25.56 7.62
N SER A 434 -21.24 -25.03 6.74
CA SER A 434 -20.39 -23.85 7.06
C SER A 434 -20.13 -22.98 5.84
N MET A 435 -20.05 -21.69 6.10
CA MET A 435 -19.66 -20.66 5.15
C MET A 435 -18.60 -19.77 5.81
N GLU A 436 -17.80 -19.07 5.00
CA GLU A 436 -16.83 -18.12 5.51
C GLU A 436 -17.14 -16.68 5.13
N THR A 437 -16.32 -15.78 5.64
CA THR A 437 -16.43 -14.34 5.48
C THR A 437 -16.50 -13.93 4.01
N HIS A 438 -17.43 -13.02 3.67
CA HIS A 438 -17.63 -12.49 2.32
C HIS A 438 -18.06 -13.55 1.27
N ALA A 439 -18.49 -14.73 1.63
CA ALA A 439 -18.72 -15.81 0.67
C ALA A 439 -19.54 -15.40 -0.57
N PHE A 440 -20.55 -14.54 -0.41
CA PHE A 440 -21.45 -14.08 -1.48
C PHE A 440 -21.59 -12.56 -1.59
N SER A 441 -20.82 -11.79 -0.83
CA SER A 441 -20.95 -10.33 -0.77
C SER A 441 -20.87 -9.64 -2.13
N TYR A 442 -21.55 -8.50 -2.25
CA TYR A 442 -21.55 -7.65 -3.44
C TYR A 442 -22.06 -8.36 -4.69
N ASN A 443 -23.16 -9.11 -4.51
CA ASN A 443 -23.97 -9.63 -5.59
C ASN A 443 -25.34 -8.90 -5.63
N PRO A 444 -26.06 -8.88 -6.74
CA PRO A 444 -27.42 -8.33 -6.77
C PRO A 444 -28.49 -9.35 -6.32
N ILE A 445 -28.20 -10.20 -5.32
CA ILE A 445 -29.10 -11.25 -4.84
C ILE A 445 -30.36 -10.62 -4.25
N ALA A 446 -31.51 -10.89 -4.86
CA ALA A 446 -32.81 -10.44 -4.37
C ALA A 446 -33.54 -11.55 -3.57
N ASN A 447 -33.32 -12.81 -3.94
CA ASN A 447 -33.95 -13.98 -3.32
C ASN A 447 -32.87 -14.93 -2.77
N LEU A 448 -32.93 -15.20 -1.47
CA LEU A 448 -31.99 -16.05 -0.74
C LEU A 448 -32.72 -17.16 0.00
N THR A 449 -32.30 -18.40 -0.24
CA THR A 449 -32.66 -19.55 0.60
C THR A 449 -31.39 -20.04 1.31
N LEU A 450 -31.39 -19.98 2.63
CA LEU A 450 -30.29 -20.45 3.48
C LEU A 450 -30.43 -21.94 3.78
N SER A 451 -29.27 -22.60 3.94
CA SER A 451 -29.24 -24.00 4.47
C SER A 451 -29.77 -24.04 5.92
N LYS A 452 -30.55 -25.07 6.24
CA LYS A 452 -31.04 -25.33 7.61
C LYS A 452 -29.94 -25.83 8.57
N ASN A 453 -28.78 -26.22 8.03
CA ASN A 453 -27.72 -26.85 8.81
C ASN A 453 -26.58 -25.90 9.13
N VAL A 454 -26.68 -24.61 8.77
CA VAL A 454 -25.73 -23.61 9.21
C VAL A 454 -26.11 -23.08 10.61
N SER A 455 -25.16 -23.03 11.52
CA SER A 455 -25.35 -22.49 12.89
C SER A 455 -24.98 -21.02 13.03
N ASN A 456 -24.22 -20.49 12.10
CA ASN A 456 -23.76 -19.10 12.09
C ASN A 456 -23.82 -18.53 10.66
N ILE A 457 -24.33 -17.29 10.52
CA ILE A 457 -24.20 -16.52 9.29
C ILE A 457 -22.93 -15.66 9.41
N PRO A 458 -21.90 -15.88 8.59
CA PRO A 458 -20.59 -15.26 8.82
C PRO A 458 -20.56 -13.77 8.50
N THR A 459 -19.53 -13.12 9.03
CA THR A 459 -19.22 -11.71 8.83
C THR A 459 -19.20 -11.34 7.35
N TRP A 460 -19.90 -10.27 6.96
CA TRP A 460 -19.99 -9.70 5.61
C TRP A 460 -20.50 -10.69 4.54
N CYS A 461 -21.13 -11.80 4.92
CA CYS A 461 -21.47 -12.88 3.97
C CYS A 461 -22.34 -12.41 2.80
N PHE A 462 -23.33 -11.55 3.08
CA PHE A 462 -24.32 -11.01 2.14
C PHE A 462 -24.33 -9.47 2.16
N ILE A 463 -23.22 -8.82 2.53
CA ILE A 463 -23.15 -7.36 2.54
C ILE A 463 -23.25 -6.80 1.12
N GLY A 464 -24.06 -5.75 0.95
CA GLY A 464 -24.15 -5.01 -0.32
C GLY A 464 -24.94 -5.74 -1.41
N ASP A 465 -25.78 -6.69 -1.05
CA ASP A 465 -26.70 -7.39 -1.96
C ASP A 465 -28.01 -6.58 -2.16
N LYS A 466 -29.06 -7.21 -2.68
CA LYS A 466 -30.37 -6.57 -2.93
C LYS A 466 -31.52 -7.34 -2.29
N LEU A 467 -31.27 -8.05 -1.20
CA LEU A 467 -32.26 -8.82 -0.47
C LEU A 467 -33.43 -7.94 -0.04
N VAL A 468 -34.67 -8.39 -0.28
CA VAL A 468 -35.90 -7.68 0.10
C VAL A 468 -36.54 -8.34 1.32
N ASN A 469 -36.65 -9.64 1.33
CA ASN A 469 -37.19 -10.41 2.45
C ASN A 469 -36.18 -11.47 2.88
N LEU A 470 -36.16 -11.77 4.18
CA LEU A 470 -35.22 -12.71 4.73
C LEU A 470 -35.88 -13.55 5.84
N THR A 471 -35.79 -14.84 5.69
CA THR A 471 -36.12 -15.79 6.73
C THR A 471 -34.86 -16.54 7.15
N ILE A 472 -34.48 -16.38 8.42
CA ILE A 472 -33.34 -17.09 9.00
C ILE A 472 -33.86 -18.46 9.49
N PRO A 473 -33.25 -19.59 9.05
CA PRO A 473 -33.71 -20.92 9.41
C PRO A 473 -33.46 -21.26 10.90
N GLU A 474 -34.26 -22.18 11.43
CA GLU A 474 -33.99 -22.78 12.73
C GLU A 474 -32.64 -23.49 12.74
N GLY A 475 -31.90 -23.41 13.84
CA GLY A 475 -30.52 -23.89 13.99
C GLY A 475 -29.48 -22.77 13.94
N VAL A 476 -29.80 -21.62 13.34
CA VAL A 476 -28.93 -20.46 13.40
C VAL A 476 -28.97 -19.86 14.80
N THR A 477 -27.81 -19.80 15.45
CA THR A 477 -27.63 -19.24 16.82
C THR A 477 -27.03 -17.84 16.82
N THR A 478 -26.29 -17.48 15.76
CA THR A 478 -25.57 -16.21 15.65
C THR A 478 -25.63 -15.65 14.24
N ILE A 479 -25.87 -14.34 14.12
CA ILE A 479 -25.68 -13.56 12.89
C ILE A 479 -24.47 -12.66 13.12
N SER A 480 -23.38 -12.88 12.42
CA SER A 480 -22.10 -12.19 12.61
C SER A 480 -22.12 -10.77 12.07
N GLN A 481 -21.04 -10.04 12.34
CA GLN A 481 -20.90 -8.62 12.00
C GLN A 481 -21.20 -8.34 10.53
N SER A 482 -22.06 -7.33 10.28
CA SER A 482 -22.41 -6.83 8.94
C SER A 482 -22.91 -7.89 7.97
N ALA A 483 -23.42 -9.02 8.44
CA ALA A 483 -23.78 -10.16 7.60
C ALA A 483 -24.78 -9.79 6.49
N PHE A 484 -25.73 -8.89 6.75
CA PHE A 484 -26.75 -8.39 5.83
C PHE A 484 -26.76 -6.85 5.73
N GLU A 485 -25.65 -6.21 6.04
CA GLU A 485 -25.53 -4.74 5.94
C GLU A 485 -25.70 -4.26 4.50
N SER A 486 -26.35 -3.10 4.33
CA SER A 486 -26.52 -2.42 3.02
C SER A 486 -27.26 -3.28 1.98
N ASN A 487 -28.36 -3.88 2.40
CA ASN A 487 -29.34 -4.56 1.55
C ASN A 487 -30.60 -3.69 1.35
N GLN A 488 -31.68 -4.28 0.90
CA GLN A 488 -32.99 -3.65 0.73
C GLN A 488 -34.10 -4.32 1.53
N LEU A 489 -33.71 -5.03 2.62
CA LEU A 489 -34.62 -5.80 3.45
C LEU A 489 -35.76 -4.93 3.98
N GLU A 490 -36.99 -5.35 3.74
CA GLU A 490 -38.22 -4.74 4.27
C GLU A 490 -38.75 -5.52 5.49
N SER A 491 -38.51 -6.81 5.54
CA SER A 491 -38.90 -7.66 6.66
C SER A 491 -37.86 -8.73 6.98
N VAL A 492 -37.77 -9.14 8.25
CA VAL A 492 -36.90 -10.23 8.71
C VAL A 492 -37.66 -11.09 9.72
N VAL A 493 -37.54 -12.42 9.53
CA VAL A 493 -38.05 -13.43 10.48
C VAL A 493 -36.87 -14.14 11.11
N PHE A 494 -36.78 -14.08 12.44
CA PHE A 494 -35.73 -14.73 13.22
C PHE A 494 -36.22 -16.02 13.88
N PRO A 495 -35.36 -17.08 13.92
CA PRO A 495 -35.68 -18.34 14.54
C PRO A 495 -35.61 -18.30 16.07
N ASN A 496 -36.23 -19.25 16.76
CA ASN A 496 -36.13 -19.39 18.20
C ASN A 496 -34.72 -19.77 18.69
N SER A 497 -33.91 -20.37 17.85
CA SER A 497 -32.51 -20.73 18.11
C SER A 497 -31.57 -19.55 18.19
N LEU A 498 -31.92 -18.38 17.61
CA LEU A 498 -31.04 -17.22 17.54
C LEU A 498 -30.85 -16.59 18.92
N THR A 499 -29.63 -16.48 19.38
CA THR A 499 -29.26 -15.90 20.67
C THR A 499 -28.61 -14.53 20.59
N PHE A 500 -27.87 -14.26 19.49
CA PHE A 500 -27.10 -13.05 19.32
C PHE A 500 -27.11 -12.51 17.89
N ILE A 501 -27.44 -11.24 17.73
CA ILE A 501 -27.24 -10.45 16.51
C ILE A 501 -26.03 -9.55 16.74
N VAL A 502 -24.92 -9.82 16.05
CA VAL A 502 -23.67 -9.08 16.20
C VAL A 502 -23.77 -7.70 15.52
N GLY A 503 -22.82 -6.83 15.79
CA GLY A 503 -22.86 -5.44 15.33
C GLY A 503 -23.01 -5.25 13.82
N HIS A 504 -23.72 -4.19 13.41
CA HIS A 504 -23.96 -3.80 12.01
C HIS A 504 -24.76 -4.80 11.16
N SER A 505 -25.21 -5.92 11.71
CA SER A 505 -25.73 -7.06 10.92
C SER A 505 -26.82 -6.70 9.91
N PHE A 506 -27.72 -5.77 10.25
CA PHE A 506 -28.82 -5.29 9.40
C PHE A 506 -28.79 -3.78 9.17
N LYS A 507 -27.65 -3.13 9.40
CA LYS A 507 -27.48 -1.70 9.17
C LYS A 507 -27.74 -1.30 7.73
N ASN A 508 -28.29 -0.10 7.50
CA ASN A 508 -28.56 0.44 6.17
C ASN A 508 -29.48 -0.46 5.33
N ASN A 509 -30.64 -0.83 5.87
CA ASN A 509 -31.71 -1.54 5.17
C ASN A 509 -32.99 -0.69 5.13
N LYS A 510 -34.11 -1.30 4.76
CA LYS A 510 -35.46 -0.67 4.73
C LYS A 510 -36.42 -1.38 5.67
N ILE A 511 -35.90 -2.08 6.70
CA ILE A 511 -36.69 -2.95 7.59
C ILE A 511 -37.75 -2.09 8.29
N ASN A 512 -39.00 -2.44 8.04
CA ASN A 512 -40.17 -1.88 8.69
C ASN A 512 -40.89 -2.87 9.61
N SER A 513 -40.59 -4.17 9.50
CA SER A 513 -41.21 -5.28 10.23
C SER A 513 -40.17 -6.32 10.64
N ILE A 514 -40.24 -6.73 11.91
CA ILE A 514 -39.38 -7.80 12.48
C ILE A 514 -40.26 -8.78 13.23
N THR A 515 -40.06 -10.08 12.95
CA THR A 515 -40.61 -11.17 13.77
C THR A 515 -39.46 -11.80 14.56
N TRP A 516 -39.53 -11.67 15.87
CA TRP A 516 -38.50 -12.16 16.80
C TRP A 516 -38.70 -13.62 17.19
N GLY A 517 -37.63 -14.40 17.25
CA GLY A 517 -37.61 -15.68 17.96
C GLY A 517 -37.47 -15.49 19.47
N SER A 518 -37.81 -16.54 20.21
CA SER A 518 -37.82 -16.50 21.69
C SER A 518 -36.45 -16.66 22.35
N GLY A 519 -35.40 -16.97 21.62
CA GLY A 519 -34.03 -17.18 22.15
C GLY A 519 -33.14 -15.97 22.23
N LEU A 520 -33.49 -14.83 21.58
CA LEU A 520 -32.61 -13.68 21.41
C LEU A 520 -32.33 -12.98 22.76
N THR A 521 -31.05 -12.90 23.15
CA THR A 521 -30.61 -12.29 24.40
C THR A 521 -29.90 -10.96 24.20
N ARG A 522 -29.28 -10.72 23.04
CA ARG A 522 -28.50 -9.51 22.79
C ARG A 522 -28.61 -9.02 21.35
N ILE A 523 -28.77 -7.70 21.19
CA ILE A 523 -28.71 -6.99 19.92
C ILE A 523 -27.47 -6.10 19.95
N GLY A 524 -26.53 -6.35 19.05
CA GLY A 524 -25.22 -5.71 18.98
C GLY A 524 -25.25 -4.27 18.47
N GLU A 525 -24.11 -3.63 18.53
CA GLU A 525 -23.93 -2.23 18.15
C GLU A 525 -24.34 -1.97 16.68
N TYR A 526 -25.07 -0.88 16.43
CA TYR A 526 -25.52 -0.47 15.09
C TYR A 526 -26.37 -1.54 14.35
N ALA A 527 -26.84 -2.60 15.02
CA ALA A 527 -27.39 -3.77 14.35
C ALA A 527 -28.55 -3.45 13.39
N PHE A 528 -29.44 -2.54 13.75
CA PHE A 528 -30.57 -2.05 12.95
C PHE A 528 -30.49 -0.54 12.67
N GLU A 529 -29.29 0.06 12.75
CA GLU A 529 -29.13 1.49 12.44
C GLU A 529 -29.55 1.79 11.00
N ARG A 530 -30.23 2.94 10.81
CA ARG A 530 -30.71 3.40 9.50
C ARG A 530 -31.61 2.38 8.80
N ASN A 531 -32.72 2.08 9.45
CA ASN A 531 -33.82 1.30 8.91
C ASN A 531 -35.13 2.13 8.89
N ALA A 532 -36.26 1.51 8.62
CA ALA A 532 -37.56 2.14 8.49
C ALA A 532 -38.56 1.68 9.56
N LEU A 533 -38.09 1.16 10.69
CA LEU A 533 -38.93 0.67 11.78
C LEU A 533 -39.79 1.80 12.37
N THR A 534 -41.10 1.59 12.42
CA THR A 534 -42.07 2.54 13.04
C THR A 534 -42.49 2.13 14.42
N SER A 535 -42.39 0.85 14.74
CA SER A 535 -42.63 0.29 16.09
C SER A 535 -41.77 -0.96 16.28
N VAL A 536 -41.50 -1.28 17.53
CA VAL A 536 -40.81 -2.53 17.90
C VAL A 536 -41.30 -3.02 19.26
N THR A 537 -41.63 -4.33 19.35
CA THR A 537 -41.87 -5.03 20.60
C THR A 537 -40.80 -6.06 20.78
N PHE A 538 -40.01 -5.98 21.84
CA PHE A 538 -38.89 -6.88 22.08
C PHE A 538 -39.32 -8.21 22.73
N PRO A 539 -38.63 -9.34 22.43
CA PRO A 539 -38.93 -10.65 23.03
C PRO A 539 -38.55 -10.67 24.49
N SER A 540 -39.24 -11.50 25.31
CA SER A 540 -39.00 -11.60 26.76
C SER A 540 -37.59 -12.10 27.12
N SER A 541 -36.90 -12.74 26.21
CA SER A 541 -35.52 -13.23 26.36
C SER A 541 -34.45 -12.13 26.28
N LEU A 542 -34.76 -10.97 25.69
CA LEU A 542 -33.77 -9.92 25.46
C LEU A 542 -33.26 -9.28 26.75
N ARG A 543 -31.93 -9.15 26.87
CA ARG A 543 -31.25 -8.58 28.04
C ARG A 543 -30.48 -7.31 27.70
N ASN A 544 -29.88 -7.25 26.51
CA ASN A 544 -28.98 -6.18 26.14
C ASN A 544 -29.31 -5.58 24.77
N ILE A 545 -29.30 -4.25 24.69
CA ILE A 545 -29.37 -3.46 23.46
C ILE A 545 -28.12 -2.56 23.45
N ASP A 546 -27.21 -2.80 22.51
CA ASP A 546 -25.89 -2.15 22.46
C ASP A 546 -25.94 -0.77 21.77
N VAL A 547 -24.78 -0.13 21.64
CA VAL A 547 -24.59 1.22 21.08
C VAL A 547 -25.29 1.36 19.73
N LYS A 548 -26.12 2.40 19.59
CA LYS A 548 -26.83 2.77 18.33
C LYS A 548 -27.62 1.65 17.66
N ALA A 549 -27.99 0.61 18.40
CA ALA A 549 -28.60 -0.57 17.78
C ALA A 549 -29.85 -0.27 16.94
N PHE A 550 -30.66 0.73 17.32
CA PHE A 550 -31.86 1.19 16.60
C PHE A 550 -31.79 2.69 16.23
N SER A 551 -30.61 3.26 16.18
CA SER A 551 -30.42 4.67 15.82
C SER A 551 -30.91 4.95 14.38
N SER A 552 -31.47 6.17 14.17
CA SER A 552 -31.91 6.64 12.86
C SER A 552 -32.97 5.73 12.19
N ASN A 553 -34.02 5.42 12.96
CA ASN A 553 -35.23 4.76 12.48
C ASN A 553 -36.42 5.74 12.52
N GLN A 554 -37.63 5.24 12.40
CA GLN A 554 -38.87 6.03 12.45
C GLN A 554 -39.75 5.58 13.66
N LEU A 555 -39.15 5.00 14.73
CA LEU A 555 -39.86 4.46 15.85
C LEU A 555 -40.72 5.51 16.56
N ALA A 556 -42.03 5.38 16.45
CA ALA A 556 -43.00 6.16 17.22
C ALA A 556 -43.36 5.47 18.52
N ASN A 557 -43.32 4.13 18.58
CA ASN A 557 -43.64 3.31 19.72
C ASN A 557 -42.59 2.21 19.93
N ILE A 558 -42.22 1.99 21.20
CA ILE A 558 -41.41 0.87 21.64
C ILE A 558 -42.02 0.20 22.86
N SER A 559 -41.91 -1.13 22.93
CA SER A 559 -42.31 -1.89 24.08
C SER A 559 -41.13 -2.77 24.54
N PHE A 560 -40.65 -2.46 25.73
CA PHE A 560 -39.61 -3.26 26.41
C PHE A 560 -40.22 -4.40 27.21
N ASN A 561 -39.45 -5.46 27.38
CA ASN A 561 -39.81 -6.58 28.24
C ASN A 561 -39.26 -6.39 29.67
N GLU A 562 -39.92 -6.99 30.68
CA GLU A 562 -39.40 -7.07 32.02
C GLU A 562 -38.29 -8.16 32.11
N GLY A 563 -37.16 -7.88 31.72
CA GLY A 563 -35.97 -8.74 31.68
C GLY A 563 -34.79 -8.00 31.01
N LEU A 564 -35.09 -6.92 30.30
CA LEU A 564 -34.08 -6.06 29.73
C LEU A 564 -33.32 -5.34 30.84
N SER A 565 -32.02 -5.50 30.91
CA SER A 565 -31.13 -4.97 31.95
C SER A 565 -30.19 -3.86 31.46
N PHE A 566 -29.94 -3.77 30.14
CA PHE A 566 -28.93 -2.88 29.60
C PHE A 566 -29.41 -2.23 28.30
N ILE A 567 -29.36 -0.91 28.22
CA ILE A 567 -29.53 -0.08 27.01
C ILE A 567 -28.29 0.82 26.91
N ASP A 568 -27.53 0.76 25.84
CA ASP A 568 -26.28 1.50 25.66
C ASP A 568 -26.47 2.87 25.00
N THR A 569 -25.35 3.55 24.84
CA THR A 569 -25.22 4.90 24.28
C THR A 569 -25.90 4.98 22.91
N GLU A 570 -26.76 6.01 22.75
CA GLU A 570 -27.45 6.33 21.49
C GLU A 570 -28.31 5.18 20.91
N ALA A 571 -28.67 4.17 21.69
CA ALA A 571 -29.37 2.97 21.22
C ALA A 571 -30.63 3.29 20.38
N PHE A 572 -31.40 4.32 20.74
CA PHE A 572 -32.62 4.79 20.07
C PHE A 572 -32.50 6.24 19.60
N TYR A 573 -31.28 6.71 19.35
CA TYR A 573 -31.02 8.07 18.88
C TYR A 573 -31.69 8.33 17.52
N ASP A 574 -32.23 9.52 17.32
CA ASP A 574 -32.83 9.99 16.06
C ASP A 574 -33.99 9.07 15.60
N ASN A 575 -35.06 9.05 16.40
CA ASN A 575 -36.32 8.36 16.14
C ASN A 575 -37.53 9.32 16.28
N LYS A 576 -38.77 8.81 16.41
CA LYS A 576 -40.00 9.58 16.47
C LYS A 576 -40.80 9.28 17.76
N LEU A 577 -40.13 8.79 18.83
CA LEU A 577 -40.77 8.42 20.07
C LEU A 577 -41.45 9.63 20.71
N THR A 578 -42.71 9.46 21.12
CA THR A 578 -43.50 10.45 21.84
C THR A 578 -43.65 10.12 23.32
N SER A 579 -43.37 8.86 23.68
CA SER A 579 -43.36 8.37 25.09
C SER A 579 -42.36 7.23 25.23
N ILE A 580 -41.84 7.03 26.43
CA ILE A 580 -40.90 5.96 26.78
C ILE A 580 -41.33 5.40 28.13
N SER A 581 -41.50 4.07 28.21
CA SER A 581 -41.66 3.35 29.50
C SER A 581 -40.50 2.39 29.65
N LEU A 582 -39.61 2.66 30.60
CA LEU A 582 -38.44 1.80 30.86
C LEU A 582 -38.87 0.63 31.76
N PRO A 583 -38.36 -0.59 31.57
CA PRO A 583 -38.67 -1.74 32.42
C PRO A 583 -37.99 -1.60 33.79
N SER A 584 -38.64 -2.16 34.83
CA SER A 584 -38.12 -2.10 36.19
C SER A 584 -36.79 -2.86 36.40
N THR A 585 -36.47 -3.76 35.51
CA THR A 585 -35.23 -4.54 35.52
C THR A 585 -34.01 -3.84 34.89
N LEU A 586 -34.22 -2.62 34.33
CA LEU A 586 -33.14 -1.88 33.69
C LEU A 586 -32.17 -1.31 34.73
N THR A 587 -30.93 -1.73 34.70
CA THR A 587 -29.87 -1.32 35.62
C THR A 587 -28.83 -0.41 34.99
N SER A 588 -28.79 -0.34 33.66
CA SER A 588 -27.84 0.49 32.94
C SER A 588 -28.50 1.18 31.74
N LEU A 589 -28.31 2.49 31.67
CA LEU A 589 -28.81 3.33 30.58
C LEU A 589 -27.67 4.25 30.08
N GLY A 590 -27.32 4.09 28.83
CA GLY A 590 -26.25 4.80 28.15
C GLY A 590 -26.60 6.27 27.91
N GLN A 591 -25.55 7.07 27.69
CA GLN A 591 -25.70 8.49 27.36
C GLN A 591 -26.42 8.65 26.04
N ARG A 592 -27.25 9.70 25.91
CA ARG A 592 -27.96 10.01 24.66
C ARG A 592 -28.84 8.87 24.12
N ALA A 593 -29.15 7.88 24.91
CA ALA A 593 -29.88 6.69 24.46
C ALA A 593 -31.13 7.02 23.65
N PHE A 594 -31.81 8.13 23.97
CA PHE A 594 -33.06 8.57 23.33
C PHE A 594 -32.99 9.99 22.71
N ASN A 595 -31.82 10.58 22.56
CA ASN A 595 -31.70 11.90 21.96
C ASN A 595 -32.33 11.97 20.56
N ARG A 596 -32.80 13.18 20.16
CA ARG A 596 -33.48 13.43 18.89
C ARG A 596 -34.75 12.59 18.70
N ASN A 597 -35.61 12.55 19.71
CA ASN A 597 -36.96 12.02 19.64
C ASN A 597 -37.99 13.15 19.73
N LEU A 598 -39.26 12.85 20.06
CA LEU A 598 -40.38 13.81 20.03
C LEU A 598 -41.11 13.88 21.37
N LEU A 599 -40.48 13.50 22.50
CA LEU A 599 -41.06 13.61 23.80
C LEU A 599 -41.27 15.08 24.18
N THR A 600 -42.26 15.34 25.01
CA THR A 600 -42.67 16.70 25.43
C THR A 600 -42.64 16.87 26.94
N GLY A 601 -42.44 18.11 27.41
CA GLY A 601 -42.43 18.47 28.81
C GLY A 601 -41.30 17.76 29.57
N ASP A 602 -41.55 17.45 30.84
CA ASP A 602 -40.56 16.82 31.72
C ASP A 602 -40.18 15.39 31.30
N ASN A 603 -41.04 14.70 30.54
CA ASN A 603 -40.77 13.38 30.01
C ASN A 603 -39.62 13.38 28.98
N ALA A 604 -39.27 14.55 28.41
CA ALA A 604 -38.16 14.70 27.48
C ALA A 604 -36.79 14.59 28.17
N PHE A 605 -36.70 14.74 29.48
CA PHE A 605 -35.47 14.66 30.27
C PHE A 605 -35.25 13.26 30.79
N ILE A 606 -34.22 12.58 30.35
CA ILE A 606 -33.88 11.22 30.77
C ILE A 606 -32.71 11.28 31.74
N TYR A 607 -32.90 10.70 32.89
CA TYR A 607 -31.96 10.74 34.01
C TYR A 607 -31.13 9.48 34.13
N LYS A 608 -29.98 9.58 34.78
CA LYS A 608 -29.11 8.44 35.09
C LYS A 608 -29.84 7.43 35.97
N LEU A 609 -29.53 6.15 35.75
CA LEU A 609 -29.94 5.09 36.68
C LEU A 609 -28.80 4.79 37.67
N ASN A 610 -29.16 4.52 38.90
CA ASN A 610 -28.31 3.92 39.93
C ASN A 610 -28.15 2.42 39.67
N ASN A 611 -27.17 1.78 40.31
CA ASN A 611 -26.91 0.35 40.14
C ASN A 611 -28.10 -0.57 40.56
N ASP A 612 -29.01 -0.05 41.40
CA ASP A 612 -30.22 -0.74 41.82
C ASP A 612 -31.43 -0.51 40.88
N GLY A 613 -31.22 0.19 39.74
CA GLY A 613 -32.25 0.54 38.76
C GLY A 613 -33.09 1.78 39.14
N THR A 614 -32.88 2.39 40.30
CA THR A 614 -33.59 3.62 40.66
C THR A 614 -33.06 4.81 39.89
N THR A 615 -33.91 5.80 39.64
CA THR A 615 -33.53 7.01 38.91
C THR A 615 -32.78 8.01 39.79
N ASP A 616 -31.63 8.52 39.34
CA ASP A 616 -30.94 9.66 39.95
C ASP A 616 -31.36 10.97 39.23
N PRO A 617 -32.33 11.73 39.79
CA PRO A 617 -32.87 12.92 39.14
C PRO A 617 -31.88 14.08 39.09
N THR A 618 -30.74 13.97 39.76
CA THR A 618 -29.73 15.03 39.81
C THR A 618 -28.80 14.98 38.57
N VAL A 619 -28.76 13.87 37.80
CA VAL A 619 -27.88 13.67 36.66
C VAL A 619 -28.67 13.42 35.39
N LEU A 620 -28.63 14.40 34.47
CA LEU A 620 -29.32 14.35 33.18
C LEU A 620 -28.38 13.76 32.12
N ILE A 621 -28.80 12.65 31.50
CA ILE A 621 -27.96 11.87 30.55
C ILE A 621 -28.45 11.92 29.11
N SER A 622 -29.71 12.25 28.84
CA SER A 622 -30.28 12.29 27.52
C SER A 622 -31.42 13.31 27.44
N TYR A 623 -31.56 13.98 26.31
CA TYR A 623 -32.71 14.81 25.98
C TYR A 623 -33.45 14.22 24.80
N ALA A 624 -34.65 13.69 25.07
CA ALA A 624 -35.46 12.98 24.07
C ALA A 624 -36.51 13.91 23.41
N GLY A 625 -36.45 15.23 23.62
CA GLY A 625 -37.42 16.18 23.10
C GLY A 625 -37.00 16.82 21.78
N SER A 626 -37.93 17.52 21.16
CA SER A 626 -37.73 18.33 19.94
C SER A 626 -37.91 19.82 20.16
N SER A 627 -38.24 20.27 21.42
CA SER A 627 -38.40 21.68 21.72
C SER A 627 -37.07 22.42 21.60
N SER A 628 -37.06 23.54 20.89
CA SER A 628 -35.92 24.43 20.79
C SER A 628 -35.78 25.38 22.00
N SER A 629 -36.81 25.51 22.83
CA SER A 629 -36.80 26.27 24.08
C SER A 629 -37.03 25.32 25.26
N ILE A 630 -36.08 25.24 26.19
CA ILE A 630 -36.07 24.25 27.29
C ILE A 630 -35.87 24.91 28.62
N THR A 631 -36.48 24.33 29.67
CA THR A 631 -36.25 24.68 31.08
C THR A 631 -35.69 23.45 31.76
N ILE A 632 -34.46 23.50 32.24
CA ILE A 632 -33.81 22.42 32.98
C ILE A 632 -34.41 22.36 34.37
N PRO A 633 -34.92 21.19 34.82
CA PRO A 633 -35.55 21.04 36.15
C PRO A 633 -34.59 21.36 37.31
N ASN A 634 -35.16 21.94 38.41
CA ASN A 634 -34.34 22.43 39.53
C ASN A 634 -33.54 21.35 40.26
N GLN A 635 -33.96 20.10 40.20
CA GLN A 635 -33.22 18.98 40.81
C GLN A 635 -31.93 18.62 40.10
N VAL A 636 -31.75 19.02 38.82
CA VAL A 636 -30.57 18.70 38.03
C VAL A 636 -29.34 19.43 38.58
N GLN A 637 -28.31 18.70 38.94
CA GLN A 637 -27.00 19.20 39.34
C GLN A 637 -25.95 19.02 38.25
N VAL A 638 -26.07 17.97 37.43
CA VAL A 638 -25.11 17.63 36.37
C VAL A 638 -25.84 17.40 35.05
N ILE A 639 -25.40 18.11 34.02
CA ILE A 639 -25.76 17.84 32.63
C ILE A 639 -24.62 17.06 32.01
N ASN A 640 -24.84 15.79 31.67
CA ASN A 640 -23.84 14.86 31.14
C ASN A 640 -23.31 15.27 29.77
N PRO A 641 -22.19 14.67 29.31
CA PRO A 641 -21.63 14.97 28.01
C PRO A 641 -22.63 14.74 26.87
N TYR A 642 -22.63 15.68 25.90
CA TYR A 642 -23.44 15.65 24.67
C TYR A 642 -24.97 15.65 24.91
N THR A 643 -25.50 15.81 26.10
CA THR A 643 -26.93 15.69 26.39
C THR A 643 -27.82 16.51 25.43
N PHE A 644 -27.47 17.74 25.15
CA PHE A 644 -28.17 18.64 24.22
C PHE A 644 -27.36 18.93 22.94
N SER A 645 -26.30 18.18 22.69
CA SER A 645 -25.47 18.42 21.48
C SER A 645 -26.30 18.30 20.20
N GLU A 646 -26.20 19.32 19.33
CA GLU A 646 -26.92 19.36 18.04
C GLU A 646 -28.45 19.19 18.14
N ALA A 647 -29.02 19.56 19.28
CA ALA A 647 -30.46 19.40 19.55
C ALA A 647 -31.31 20.55 18.96
N GLY A 648 -30.69 21.56 18.32
CA GLY A 648 -31.38 22.70 17.75
C GLY A 648 -31.92 23.68 18.80
N ILE A 649 -31.37 23.66 20.00
CA ILE A 649 -31.79 24.54 21.14
C ILE A 649 -31.47 25.99 20.79
N THR A 650 -32.48 26.86 20.95
CA THR A 650 -32.37 28.30 20.74
C THR A 650 -32.42 29.07 22.07
N SER A 651 -33.05 28.50 23.11
CA SER A 651 -33.20 29.09 24.46
C SER A 651 -33.12 28.03 25.52
N VAL A 652 -32.37 28.31 26.61
CA VAL A 652 -32.28 27.46 27.79
C VAL A 652 -32.43 28.27 29.06
N THR A 653 -33.26 27.79 29.98
CA THR A 653 -33.35 28.26 31.37
C THR A 653 -32.81 27.18 32.26
N PHE A 654 -31.82 27.47 33.07
CA PHE A 654 -31.21 26.52 34.01
C PHE A 654 -31.91 26.50 35.33
N GLY A 655 -32.03 25.31 35.94
CA GLY A 655 -32.45 25.14 37.32
C GLY A 655 -31.42 25.72 38.30
N SER A 656 -31.91 26.12 39.49
CA SER A 656 -31.10 26.81 40.48
C SER A 656 -30.04 25.95 41.17
N ASN A 657 -30.08 24.61 41.03
CA ASN A 657 -29.15 23.68 41.68
C ASN A 657 -28.05 23.15 40.72
N LEU A 658 -27.97 23.61 39.47
CA LEU A 658 -27.00 23.15 38.49
C LEU A 658 -25.58 23.50 38.91
N LYS A 659 -24.70 22.50 39.02
CA LYS A 659 -23.30 22.62 39.42
C LYS A 659 -22.33 22.41 38.25
N THR A 660 -22.61 21.44 37.39
CA THR A 660 -21.68 21.05 36.32
C THR A 660 -22.36 20.93 34.97
N ILE A 661 -21.77 21.56 33.98
CA ILE A 661 -22.09 21.37 32.57
C ILE A 661 -20.90 20.63 31.95
N GLU A 662 -21.13 19.38 31.54
CA GLU A 662 -20.12 18.46 31.06
C GLU A 662 -19.69 18.75 29.61
N ASN A 663 -18.72 17.97 29.09
CA ASN A 663 -18.13 18.14 27.75
C ASN A 663 -19.21 18.10 26.66
N ASN A 664 -19.14 19.07 25.71
CA ASN A 664 -20.04 19.15 24.56
C ASN A 664 -21.53 19.19 24.91
N ALA A 665 -21.93 19.51 26.14
CA ALA A 665 -23.32 19.39 26.57
C ALA A 665 -24.32 20.17 25.68
N PHE A 666 -23.95 21.35 25.19
CA PHE A 666 -24.73 22.18 24.27
C PHE A 666 -23.99 22.46 22.94
N TYR A 667 -23.03 21.62 22.59
CA TYR A 667 -22.27 21.77 21.34
C TYR A 667 -23.17 21.90 20.10
N ASN A 668 -22.84 22.85 19.20
CA ASN A 668 -23.52 23.03 17.92
C ASN A 668 -25.04 23.26 18.04
N ASN A 669 -25.43 24.27 18.84
CA ASN A 669 -26.79 24.77 19.00
C ASN A 669 -26.93 26.21 18.47
N ARG A 670 -28.12 26.81 18.62
CA ARG A 670 -28.40 28.18 18.20
C ARG A 670 -28.79 29.11 19.37
N ILE A 671 -28.19 28.85 20.55
CA ILE A 671 -28.48 29.60 21.78
C ILE A 671 -27.88 31.00 21.64
N SER A 672 -28.68 32.02 21.61
CA SER A 672 -28.22 33.41 21.44
C SER A 672 -27.97 34.15 22.77
N SER A 673 -28.61 33.73 23.85
CA SER A 673 -28.45 34.29 25.17
C SER A 673 -28.53 33.22 26.26
N ILE A 674 -27.83 33.43 27.38
CA ILE A 674 -27.72 32.46 28.47
C ILE A 674 -27.57 33.17 29.81
N THR A 675 -28.25 32.66 30.83
CA THR A 675 -28.09 33.10 32.23
C THR A 675 -27.71 31.88 33.05
N PHE A 676 -26.53 31.89 33.66
CA PHE A 676 -26.09 30.81 34.52
C PHE A 676 -26.57 31.02 35.96
N PRO A 677 -26.97 29.93 36.70
CA PRO A 677 -27.32 30.02 38.10
C PRO A 677 -26.07 30.20 38.97
N ASN A 678 -26.25 30.79 40.14
CA ASN A 678 -25.16 31.01 41.09
C ASN A 678 -24.63 29.73 41.77
N SER A 679 -25.27 28.58 41.51
CA SER A 679 -24.80 27.26 41.97
C SER A 679 -23.77 26.64 41.03
N LEU A 680 -23.57 27.19 39.81
CA LEU A 680 -22.69 26.62 38.78
C LEU A 680 -21.22 26.75 39.17
N GLU A 681 -20.51 25.63 39.24
CA GLU A 681 -19.11 25.53 39.65
C GLU A 681 -18.18 25.28 38.51
N THR A 682 -18.63 24.52 37.47
CA THR A 682 -17.76 24.05 36.36
C THR A 682 -18.47 24.04 35.01
N ILE A 683 -17.81 24.59 33.99
CA ILE A 683 -18.15 24.49 32.56
C ILE A 683 -17.03 23.75 31.87
N LYS A 684 -17.30 22.54 31.33
CA LYS A 684 -16.27 21.70 30.78
C LYS A 684 -16.03 21.96 29.27
N ASN A 685 -15.16 21.12 28.66
CA ASN A 685 -14.67 21.33 27.32
C ASN A 685 -15.80 21.37 26.29
N SER A 686 -15.73 22.34 25.36
CA SER A 686 -16.68 22.52 24.26
C SER A 686 -18.15 22.64 24.65
N ALA A 687 -18.44 22.94 25.92
CA ALA A 687 -19.81 22.89 26.45
C ALA A 687 -20.80 23.76 25.65
N PHE A 688 -20.37 24.93 25.17
CA PHE A 688 -21.15 25.87 24.34
C PHE A 688 -20.40 26.21 23.05
N GLN A 689 -19.54 25.33 22.58
CA GLN A 689 -18.84 25.54 21.30
C GLN A 689 -19.84 25.58 20.15
N ASN A 690 -19.61 26.49 19.20
CA ASN A 690 -20.42 26.63 17.99
C ASN A 690 -21.90 26.87 18.31
N CYS A 691 -22.16 27.82 19.23
CA CYS A 691 -23.48 28.42 19.49
C CYS A 691 -23.57 29.83 18.90
N ASP A 692 -24.67 30.53 19.13
CA ASP A 692 -24.89 31.92 18.64
C ASP A 692 -24.83 32.97 19.76
N LEU A 693 -24.17 32.65 20.91
CA LEU A 693 -24.13 33.50 22.10
C LEU A 693 -23.54 34.89 21.79
N THR A 694 -24.26 35.97 22.16
CA THR A 694 -23.84 37.35 21.96
C THR A 694 -23.27 37.99 23.22
N SER A 695 -23.68 37.52 24.38
CA SER A 695 -23.17 37.96 25.71
C SER A 695 -23.07 36.77 26.66
N VAL A 696 -22.09 36.82 27.56
CA VAL A 696 -21.91 35.78 28.59
C VAL A 696 -21.49 36.44 29.90
N THR A 697 -22.18 36.09 30.99
CA THR A 697 -21.78 36.42 32.36
C THR A 697 -21.49 35.12 33.13
N ILE A 698 -20.23 34.93 33.50
CA ILE A 698 -19.77 33.79 34.31
C ILE A 698 -19.98 34.13 35.80
N PRO A 699 -20.76 33.33 36.55
CA PRO A 699 -21.00 33.56 37.98
C PRO A 699 -19.72 33.44 38.82
N ASN A 700 -19.75 34.07 40.01
CA ASN A 700 -18.64 33.99 40.96
C ASN A 700 -18.39 32.59 41.52
N SER A 701 -19.37 31.68 41.42
CA SER A 701 -19.23 30.29 41.85
C SER A 701 -18.38 29.44 40.90
N VAL A 702 -18.20 29.87 39.62
CA VAL A 702 -17.47 29.10 38.62
C VAL A 702 -15.98 29.24 38.89
N LYS A 703 -15.30 28.13 39.03
CA LYS A 703 -13.85 28.03 39.24
C LYS A 703 -13.08 27.65 37.98
N TYR A 704 -13.72 26.85 37.08
CA TYR A 704 -13.07 26.29 35.91
C TYR A 704 -13.93 26.41 34.67
N ILE A 705 -13.32 26.89 33.57
CA ILE A 705 -13.89 26.87 32.21
C ILE A 705 -12.94 26.04 31.33
N GLY A 706 -13.48 25.01 30.69
CA GLY A 706 -12.76 24.02 29.91
C GLY A 706 -12.28 24.54 28.52
N ASP A 707 -11.49 23.73 27.88
CA ASP A 707 -10.97 23.98 26.54
C ASP A 707 -12.15 24.12 25.53
N TYR A 708 -12.06 25.07 24.63
CA TYR A 708 -13.05 25.32 23.57
C TYR A 708 -14.47 25.65 24.08
N ALA A 709 -14.69 25.88 25.37
CA ALA A 709 -16.03 25.90 25.97
C ALA A 709 -16.99 26.91 25.27
N PHE A 710 -16.50 28.04 24.82
CA PHE A 710 -17.24 29.07 24.09
C PHE A 710 -16.63 29.42 22.71
N LEU A 711 -15.84 28.48 22.14
CA LEU A 711 -15.23 28.64 20.81
C LEU A 711 -16.33 28.85 19.74
N HIS A 712 -16.05 29.70 18.74
CA HIS A 712 -16.96 29.95 17.62
C HIS A 712 -18.35 30.41 18.06
N ASN A 713 -18.40 31.49 18.82
CA ASN A 713 -19.64 32.20 19.16
C ASN A 713 -19.62 33.64 18.58
N LYS A 714 -20.57 34.46 18.98
CA LYS A 714 -20.69 35.87 18.60
C LYS A 714 -20.56 36.80 19.79
N ILE A 715 -19.85 36.36 20.84
CA ILE A 715 -19.77 37.05 22.13
C ILE A 715 -19.04 38.39 21.94
N SER A 716 -19.77 39.48 22.15
CA SER A 716 -19.26 40.86 22.15
C SER A 716 -19.09 41.42 23.56
N SER A 717 -19.83 40.86 24.57
CA SER A 717 -19.79 41.25 25.96
C SER A 717 -19.51 40.03 26.84
N LEU A 718 -18.46 40.09 27.67
CA LEU A 718 -18.04 39.03 28.59
C LEU A 718 -17.75 39.59 29.96
N THR A 719 -18.41 39.03 30.98
CA THR A 719 -18.09 39.28 32.39
C THR A 719 -17.62 37.98 33.02
N LEU A 720 -16.44 38.01 33.65
CA LEU A 720 -15.85 36.84 34.32
C LEU A 720 -16.02 36.98 35.84
N GLY A 721 -16.41 35.89 36.51
CA GLY A 721 -16.59 35.82 37.96
C GLY A 721 -15.27 35.91 38.73
N ASN A 722 -15.32 36.48 39.95
CA ASN A 722 -14.14 36.76 40.76
C ASN A 722 -13.53 35.55 41.46
N SER A 723 -14.14 34.33 41.37
CA SER A 723 -13.57 33.08 41.90
C SER A 723 -13.00 32.19 40.79
N LEU A 724 -12.95 32.67 39.53
CA LEU A 724 -12.46 31.91 38.42
C LEU A 724 -10.93 31.71 38.53
N GLU A 725 -10.49 30.45 38.55
CA GLU A 725 -9.09 30.07 38.74
C GLU A 725 -8.40 29.75 37.42
N ARG A 726 -9.16 29.17 36.45
CA ARG A 726 -8.59 28.66 35.20
C ARG A 726 -9.52 28.83 34.00
N ILE A 727 -8.96 29.28 32.88
CA ILE A 727 -9.58 29.33 31.54
C ILE A 727 -8.77 28.42 30.65
N GLY A 728 -9.42 27.44 30.00
CA GLY A 728 -8.80 26.44 29.13
C GLY A 728 -8.32 26.98 27.80
N ASN A 729 -7.78 26.09 26.95
CA ASN A 729 -7.29 26.40 25.63
C ASN A 729 -8.43 26.82 24.71
N ARG A 730 -8.23 27.88 23.90
CA ARG A 730 -9.16 28.37 22.87
C ARG A 730 -10.59 28.60 23.39
N THR A 731 -10.77 28.82 24.68
CA THR A 731 -12.09 28.91 25.33
C THR A 731 -12.98 29.97 24.70
N PHE A 732 -12.49 31.19 24.47
CA PHE A 732 -13.21 32.30 23.84
C PHE A 732 -12.63 32.69 22.49
N ARG A 733 -11.89 31.80 21.84
CA ARG A 733 -11.35 32.03 20.49
C ARG A 733 -12.48 32.17 19.47
N GLU A 734 -12.25 33.01 18.47
CA GLU A 734 -13.20 33.27 17.37
C GLU A 734 -14.58 33.72 17.88
N ASN A 735 -14.53 34.83 18.62
CA ASN A 735 -15.68 35.62 19.10
C ASN A 735 -15.58 37.07 18.60
N SER A 736 -16.38 37.98 19.16
CA SER A 736 -16.45 39.40 18.77
C SER A 736 -16.10 40.33 19.92
N LEU A 737 -15.32 39.89 20.90
CA LEU A 737 -14.94 40.67 22.08
C LEU A 737 -14.11 41.91 21.67
N THR A 738 -14.50 43.10 22.17
CA THR A 738 -13.75 44.36 21.99
C THR A 738 -12.92 44.73 23.21
N SER A 739 -13.26 44.19 24.38
CA SER A 739 -12.51 44.36 25.61
C SER A 739 -12.64 43.11 26.49
N VAL A 740 -11.65 42.87 27.32
CA VAL A 740 -11.71 41.84 28.38
C VAL A 740 -10.97 42.29 29.61
N THR A 741 -11.55 41.96 30.78
CA THR A 741 -10.94 42.12 32.10
C THR A 741 -10.80 40.76 32.75
N ILE A 742 -9.58 40.32 33.02
CA ILE A 742 -9.26 39.08 33.69
C ILE A 742 -9.24 39.30 35.19
N PRO A 743 -10.07 38.56 35.98
CA PRO A 743 -10.07 38.68 37.43
C PRO A 743 -8.74 38.26 38.07
N GLY A 744 -8.40 38.87 39.21
CA GLY A 744 -7.16 38.55 39.94
C GLY A 744 -7.08 37.14 40.52
N SER A 745 -8.18 36.39 40.55
CA SER A 745 -8.25 34.99 40.94
C SER A 745 -7.72 34.04 39.86
N VAL A 746 -7.69 34.45 38.56
CA VAL A 746 -7.26 33.59 37.47
C VAL A 746 -5.74 33.39 37.54
N ALA A 747 -5.36 32.12 37.74
CA ALA A 747 -3.96 31.70 37.80
C ALA A 747 -3.42 31.17 36.45
N TYR A 748 -4.29 30.80 35.50
CA TYR A 748 -3.88 30.22 34.23
C TYR A 748 -4.81 30.61 33.08
N LEU A 749 -4.20 31.01 31.95
CA LEU A 749 -4.88 31.17 30.67
C LEU A 749 -4.28 30.21 29.64
N GLY A 750 -5.16 29.38 29.04
CA GLY A 750 -4.75 28.38 28.04
C GLY A 750 -4.35 28.98 26.70
N GLU A 751 -3.71 28.13 25.86
CA GLU A 751 -3.28 28.48 24.52
C GLU A 751 -4.43 29.11 23.71
N GLN A 752 -4.17 30.26 23.09
CA GLN A 752 -5.11 30.97 22.23
C GLN A 752 -6.51 31.21 22.86
N SER A 753 -6.63 31.28 24.18
CA SER A 753 -7.95 31.31 24.87
C SER A 753 -8.80 32.53 24.48
N PHE A 754 -8.23 33.65 24.05
CA PHE A 754 -8.91 34.87 23.57
C PHE A 754 -8.46 35.27 22.16
N ALA A 755 -7.83 34.39 21.43
CA ALA A 755 -7.34 34.65 20.09
C ALA A 755 -8.49 34.88 19.10
N LYS A 756 -8.22 35.59 18.01
CA LYS A 756 -9.20 35.88 16.93
C LYS A 756 -10.48 36.52 17.45
N ASN A 757 -10.32 37.61 18.17
CA ASN A 757 -11.38 38.54 18.57
C ASN A 757 -11.14 39.93 17.98
N SER A 758 -11.77 40.95 18.51
CA SER A 758 -11.57 42.36 18.13
C SER A 758 -11.05 43.21 19.29
N LEU A 759 -10.31 42.60 20.23
CA LEU A 759 -9.88 43.24 21.46
C LEU A 759 -8.99 44.46 21.16
N SER A 760 -9.45 45.63 21.60
CA SER A 760 -8.67 46.87 21.65
C SER A 760 -8.23 47.20 23.08
N THR A 761 -8.78 46.53 24.09
CA THR A 761 -8.45 46.70 25.50
C THR A 761 -8.36 45.32 26.21
N ILE A 762 -7.23 45.05 26.81
CA ILE A 762 -6.97 43.87 27.63
C ILE A 762 -6.50 44.34 29.03
N ASN A 763 -7.28 44.03 30.06
CA ASN A 763 -6.93 44.32 31.44
C ASN A 763 -6.50 43.02 32.13
N LEU A 764 -5.17 42.85 32.30
CA LEU A 764 -4.59 41.74 33.05
C LEU A 764 -4.38 42.15 34.54
N PRO A 765 -4.58 41.25 35.50
CA PRO A 765 -4.31 41.51 36.89
C PRO A 765 -2.80 41.69 37.16
N ASN A 766 -2.46 42.40 38.20
CA ASN A 766 -1.08 42.48 38.73
C ASN A 766 -0.76 41.31 39.66
N THR A 767 -1.08 40.10 39.18
CA THR A 767 -0.84 38.82 39.89
C THR A 767 0.05 37.93 39.02
N ASN A 768 0.63 36.91 39.63
CA ASN A 768 1.39 35.90 38.90
C ASN A 768 0.42 34.95 38.14
N ILE A 769 -0.03 35.42 36.97
CA ILE A 769 -0.88 34.61 36.07
C ILE A 769 0.00 33.89 35.05
N ASP A 770 -0.22 32.60 34.88
CA ASP A 770 0.49 31.82 33.88
C ASP A 770 -0.11 32.04 32.45
N LEU A 771 0.69 32.65 31.59
CA LEU A 771 0.41 32.91 30.17
C LEU A 771 1.28 32.07 29.23
N THR A 772 2.11 31.15 29.76
CA THR A 772 3.13 30.42 29.00
C THR A 772 2.56 29.38 28.06
N ALA A 773 1.25 29.04 28.15
CA ALA A 773 0.57 28.27 27.14
C ALA A 773 0.62 28.92 25.74
N GLY A 774 0.84 30.23 25.70
CA GLY A 774 1.18 31.01 24.52
C GLY A 774 0.01 31.38 23.61
N GLY A 775 0.22 32.43 22.81
CA GLY A 775 -0.77 32.91 21.82
C GLY A 775 -2.12 33.34 22.38
N VAL A 776 -2.21 33.57 23.68
CA VAL A 776 -3.46 33.80 24.44
C VAL A 776 -4.39 34.80 23.77
N PHE A 777 -3.82 35.91 23.27
CA PHE A 777 -4.55 37.02 22.67
C PHE A 777 -4.22 37.25 21.19
N ASN A 778 -3.69 36.26 20.49
CA ASN A 778 -3.29 36.38 19.09
C ASN A 778 -4.44 36.86 18.20
N ASP A 779 -4.08 37.61 17.14
CA ASP A 779 -5.02 38.05 16.11
C ASP A 779 -6.21 38.86 16.68
N ASN A 780 -5.87 39.98 17.36
CA ASN A 780 -6.81 40.96 17.90
C ASN A 780 -6.51 42.38 17.33
N ASN A 781 -7.06 43.42 17.90
CA ASN A 781 -6.99 44.81 17.40
C ASN A 781 -6.28 45.78 18.38
N MET A 782 -5.33 45.29 19.18
CA MET A 782 -4.56 46.12 20.07
C MET A 782 -3.67 47.11 19.28
N SER A 783 -3.52 48.33 19.78
CA SER A 783 -2.55 49.27 19.21
C SER A 783 -1.13 48.76 19.36
N ASP A 784 -0.23 49.11 18.42
CA ASP A 784 1.14 48.59 18.35
C ASP A 784 1.91 48.72 19.68
N SER A 785 1.71 49.82 20.41
CA SER A 785 2.35 50.03 21.70
C SER A 785 1.91 49.09 22.83
N LYS A 786 0.76 48.42 22.67
CA LYS A 786 0.16 47.51 23.65
C LYS A 786 -0.05 46.10 23.11
N ALA A 787 0.33 45.85 21.86
CA ALA A 787 0.06 44.55 21.19
C ALA A 787 0.94 43.42 21.69
N PHE A 788 2.12 43.72 22.24
CA PHE A 788 3.04 42.71 22.75
C PHE A 788 2.68 42.31 24.18
N ILE A 789 2.26 41.11 24.40
CA ILE A 789 1.91 40.55 25.71
C ILE A 789 3.06 39.69 26.20
N TYR A 790 3.46 39.91 27.42
CA TYR A 790 4.63 39.30 28.04
C TYR A 790 4.24 38.35 29.17
N ALA A 791 5.08 37.38 29.45
CA ALA A 791 4.97 36.55 30.64
C ALA A 791 4.97 37.40 31.91
N LYS A 792 4.51 36.80 33.00
CA LYS A 792 4.50 37.48 34.33
C LYS A 792 5.62 36.95 35.20
N ASN A 793 6.27 37.87 35.92
CA ASN A 793 7.17 37.54 37.02
C ASN A 793 6.39 37.10 38.27
N SER A 794 7.06 36.48 39.22
CA SER A 794 6.46 36.03 40.50
C SER A 794 5.81 37.16 41.31
N ASP A 795 6.21 38.43 41.09
CA ASP A 795 5.62 39.61 41.73
C ASP A 795 4.42 40.20 40.93
N GLY A 796 4.01 39.56 39.82
CA GLY A 796 2.95 40.00 38.94
C GLY A 796 3.31 41.06 37.89
N THR A 797 4.55 41.54 37.87
CA THR A 797 5.03 42.45 36.84
C THR A 797 5.26 41.74 35.51
N ASN A 798 5.36 42.49 34.40
CA ASN A 798 5.62 41.92 33.08
C ASN A 798 7.11 41.58 32.90
N ASP A 799 7.41 40.32 32.60
CA ASP A 799 8.72 39.91 32.11
C ASP A 799 8.87 40.30 30.64
N LYS A 800 9.36 41.50 30.37
CA LYS A 800 9.55 42.01 29.01
C LYS A 800 10.57 41.24 28.18
N SER A 801 11.30 40.30 28.77
CA SER A 801 12.23 39.43 28.06
C SER A 801 11.52 38.24 27.41
N HIS A 802 10.31 37.84 27.85
CA HIS A 802 9.57 36.69 27.35
C HIS A 802 8.24 37.12 26.73
N LEU A 803 8.19 37.14 25.40
CA LEU A 803 6.99 37.46 24.63
C LEU A 803 6.10 36.20 24.49
N VAL A 804 4.86 36.25 24.98
CA VAL A 804 3.94 35.08 24.98
C VAL A 804 2.78 35.20 23.98
N SER A 805 2.45 36.42 23.51
CA SER A 805 1.37 36.62 22.52
C SER A 805 1.53 37.98 21.82
N TYR A 806 1.14 38.03 20.55
CA TYR A 806 0.95 39.28 19.83
C TYR A 806 -0.53 39.53 19.53
N ALA A 807 -1.08 40.54 20.19
CA ALA A 807 -2.51 40.88 20.16
C ALA A 807 -2.87 41.97 19.11
N GLY A 808 -1.95 42.34 18.24
CA GLY A 808 -2.17 43.33 17.18
C GLY A 808 -2.69 42.76 15.88
N SER A 809 -3.18 43.66 15.01
CA SER A 809 -3.60 43.34 13.63
C SER A 809 -2.59 43.76 12.56
N ASN A 810 -1.46 44.35 12.95
CA ASN A 810 -0.40 44.78 12.03
C ASN A 810 0.28 43.54 11.41
N ARG A 811 0.50 43.58 10.08
CA ARG A 811 1.17 42.52 9.34
C ARG A 811 2.68 42.65 9.23
N ASN A 812 3.19 43.84 9.49
CA ASN A 812 4.61 44.17 9.48
C ASN A 812 5.03 44.51 10.90
N ILE A 813 5.75 43.62 11.56
CA ILE A 813 6.00 43.65 12.98
C ILE A 813 7.47 43.96 13.25
N VAL A 814 7.73 44.84 14.25
CA VAL A 814 9.07 45.02 14.84
C VAL A 814 8.99 44.58 16.30
N ILE A 815 9.66 43.46 16.61
CA ILE A 815 9.70 42.95 17.99
C ILE A 815 10.50 43.91 18.87
N PRO A 816 10.04 44.22 20.08
CA PRO A 816 10.78 45.10 21.01
C PRO A 816 12.16 44.52 21.38
N ASN A 817 13.16 45.39 21.49
CA ASN A 817 14.55 44.99 21.75
C ASN A 817 14.80 44.42 23.17
N THR A 818 13.81 44.45 24.05
CA THR A 818 13.87 43.81 25.36
C THR A 818 13.64 42.32 25.31
N VAL A 819 13.07 41.79 24.18
CA VAL A 819 12.67 40.38 24.04
C VAL A 819 13.92 39.53 23.87
N LYS A 820 14.04 38.47 24.68
CA LYS A 820 15.04 37.40 24.57
C LYS A 820 14.43 36.08 24.11
N ILE A 821 13.17 35.84 24.44
CA ILE A 821 12.42 34.61 24.13
C ILE A 821 11.17 34.99 23.34
N ILE A 822 11.05 34.45 22.13
CA ILE A 822 9.82 34.46 21.36
C ILE A 822 9.08 33.20 21.77
N GLY A 823 8.06 33.34 22.57
CA GLY A 823 7.40 32.28 23.31
C GLY A 823 6.54 31.34 22.46
N HIS A 824 6.13 30.25 23.08
CA HIS A 824 5.29 29.22 22.48
C HIS A 824 4.03 29.83 21.82
N THR A 825 3.78 29.47 20.56
CA THR A 825 2.63 29.93 19.76
C THR A 825 2.41 31.45 19.68
N SER A 826 3.37 32.29 20.09
CA SER A 826 3.19 33.74 20.26
C SER A 826 2.69 34.47 18.99
N PHE A 827 2.97 33.95 17.78
CA PHE A 827 2.48 34.48 16.50
C PHE A 827 1.69 33.44 15.69
N LYS A 828 1.34 32.31 16.30
CA LYS A 828 0.66 31.21 15.62
C LYS A 828 -0.63 31.63 14.95
N ASP A 829 -0.85 31.16 13.68
CA ASP A 829 -2.03 31.38 12.84
C ASP A 829 -2.31 32.86 12.52
N GLN A 830 -1.35 33.75 12.68
CA GLN A 830 -1.49 35.16 12.33
C GLN A 830 -1.05 35.45 10.89
N ASN A 831 -1.76 36.33 10.21
CA ASN A 831 -1.42 36.72 8.85
C ASN A 831 -0.30 37.79 8.79
N ILE A 832 0.87 37.45 9.34
CA ILE A 832 2.05 38.30 9.35
C ILE A 832 2.81 38.10 8.06
N THR A 833 3.17 39.19 7.36
CA THR A 833 3.91 39.12 6.09
C THR A 833 5.38 39.45 6.24
N SER A 834 5.74 40.29 7.22
CA SER A 834 7.12 40.59 7.56
C SER A 834 7.32 40.76 9.07
N ILE A 835 8.50 40.39 9.54
CA ILE A 835 8.89 40.56 10.93
C ILE A 835 10.38 40.96 11.06
N THR A 836 10.66 41.93 11.94
CA THR A 836 12.02 42.27 12.35
C THR A 836 12.26 41.71 13.74
N ILE A 837 13.22 40.80 13.86
CA ILE A 837 13.67 40.23 15.12
C ILE A 837 14.94 41.00 15.55
N PRO A 838 14.95 41.69 16.71
CA PRO A 838 16.08 42.49 17.14
C PRO A 838 17.23 41.61 17.66
N GLU A 839 18.42 42.19 17.69
CA GLU A 839 19.54 41.60 18.43
C GLU A 839 19.20 41.52 19.93
N GLY A 840 19.61 40.40 20.56
CA GLY A 840 19.25 40.06 21.93
C GLY A 840 18.26 38.92 22.05
N VAL A 841 17.51 38.55 20.96
CA VAL A 841 16.66 37.36 20.94
C VAL A 841 17.55 36.11 20.89
N GLN A 842 17.34 35.20 21.84
CA GLN A 842 18.14 33.98 22.04
C GLN A 842 17.39 32.72 21.72
N LYS A 843 16.05 32.74 21.83
CA LYS A 843 15.22 31.51 21.68
C LYS A 843 13.93 31.79 20.91
N ILE A 844 13.62 30.90 19.98
CA ILE A 844 12.30 30.74 19.34
C ILE A 844 11.71 29.44 19.84
N GLU A 845 10.61 29.54 20.60
CA GLU A 845 9.93 28.39 21.24
C GLU A 845 9.04 27.62 20.25
N PRO A 846 8.51 26.44 20.65
CA PRO A 846 7.71 25.60 19.74
C PRO A 846 6.52 26.36 19.15
N HIS A 847 6.26 26.15 17.87
CA HIS A 847 5.14 26.72 17.11
C HIS A 847 5.08 28.27 17.11
N ALA A 848 6.14 29.00 17.52
CA ALA A 848 6.12 30.44 17.66
C ALA A 848 5.58 31.18 16.42
N PHE A 849 5.98 30.76 15.22
CA PHE A 849 5.55 31.31 13.93
C PHE A 849 4.73 30.35 13.09
N TRP A 850 4.21 29.28 13.68
CA TRP A 850 3.45 28.24 12.96
C TRP A 850 2.25 28.84 12.23
N GLY A 851 2.13 28.57 10.91
CA GLY A 851 0.98 29.03 10.11
C GLY A 851 0.96 30.53 9.81
N THR A 852 2.10 31.24 9.92
CA THR A 852 2.20 32.65 9.54
C THR A 852 2.40 32.80 8.03
N GLY A 853 2.03 33.99 7.49
CA GLY A 853 2.23 34.36 6.09
C GLY A 853 3.66 34.79 5.71
N LEU A 854 4.64 34.63 6.60
CA LEU A 854 6.03 35.11 6.42
C LEU A 854 6.66 34.52 5.15
N THR A 855 7.13 35.42 4.26
CA THR A 855 7.87 35.05 3.03
C THR A 855 9.38 35.17 3.20
N LYS A 856 9.82 35.95 4.17
CA LYS A 856 11.21 36.14 4.55
C LYS A 856 11.33 36.40 6.05
N ILE A 857 12.38 35.90 6.68
CA ILE A 857 12.73 36.15 8.07
C ILE A 857 14.24 36.28 8.16
N ASN A 858 14.72 37.31 8.89
CA ASN A 858 16.13 37.49 9.23
C ASN A 858 16.29 37.12 10.71
N LEU A 859 17.13 36.16 10.97
CA LEU A 859 17.45 35.71 12.31
C LEU A 859 18.64 36.51 12.86
N PRO A 860 18.61 36.99 14.14
CA PRO A 860 19.70 37.77 14.70
C PRO A 860 20.89 36.89 15.10
N GLU A 861 22.08 37.45 15.16
CA GLU A 861 23.32 36.77 15.59
C GLU A 861 23.26 36.26 17.04
N SER A 862 22.45 36.88 17.87
CA SER A 862 22.21 36.46 19.26
C SER A 862 21.39 35.17 19.42
N LEU A 863 20.79 34.66 18.33
CA LEU A 863 19.90 33.48 18.41
C LEU A 863 20.71 32.20 18.70
N LEU A 864 20.26 31.42 19.66
CA LEU A 864 20.90 30.17 20.11
C LEU A 864 20.07 28.93 19.79
N ILE A 865 18.74 29.04 19.86
CA ILE A 865 17.80 27.88 19.81
C ILE A 865 16.59 28.20 18.95
N ILE A 866 16.29 27.30 18.00
CA ILE A 866 15.00 27.21 17.30
C ILE A 866 14.36 25.89 17.71
N GLU A 867 13.28 25.95 18.43
CA GLU A 867 12.58 24.74 18.93
C GLU A 867 11.73 24.06 17.84
N GLN A 868 11.12 22.92 18.22
CA GLN A 868 10.27 22.11 17.35
C GLN A 868 9.17 22.96 16.72
N GLN A 869 9.05 22.86 15.38
CA GLN A 869 8.03 23.55 14.57
C GLN A 869 8.01 25.09 14.76
N GLY A 870 9.08 25.69 15.27
CA GLY A 870 9.15 27.13 15.58
C GLY A 870 8.85 28.04 14.38
N LEU A 871 9.19 27.61 13.17
CA LEU A 871 8.97 28.30 11.89
C LEU A 871 8.13 27.48 10.90
N ALA A 872 7.43 26.45 11.36
CA ALA A 872 6.66 25.54 10.51
C ALA A 872 5.50 26.25 9.80
N THR A 873 5.12 25.71 8.63
CA THR A 873 4.02 26.21 7.80
C THR A 873 4.10 27.70 7.43
N THR A 874 5.30 28.24 7.30
CA THR A 874 5.55 29.57 6.77
C THR A 874 5.79 29.55 5.26
N ASN A 875 5.72 30.72 4.60
CA ASN A 875 5.93 30.86 3.15
C ASN A 875 7.37 31.29 2.79
N ILE A 876 8.34 31.12 3.69
CA ILE A 876 9.73 31.48 3.43
C ILE A 876 10.32 30.67 2.28
N SER A 877 11.14 31.32 1.43
CA SER A 877 11.81 30.67 0.29
C SER A 877 13.26 30.31 0.57
N SER A 878 13.90 31.07 1.46
CA SER A 878 15.26 30.81 1.95
C SER A 878 15.41 31.31 3.39
N ILE A 879 16.36 30.75 4.12
CA ILE A 879 16.70 31.18 5.48
C ILE A 879 18.20 31.07 5.72
N LEU A 880 18.78 32.08 6.39
CA LEU A 880 20.12 32.01 6.91
C LEU A 880 20.08 31.73 8.42
N ILE A 881 20.74 30.68 8.86
CA ILE A 881 20.89 30.29 10.26
C ILE A 881 22.21 30.90 10.76
N PRO A 882 22.17 31.81 11.75
CA PRO A 882 23.35 32.46 12.27
C PRO A 882 24.34 31.52 12.98
N LYS A 883 25.62 31.92 13.05
CA LYS A 883 26.70 31.10 13.62
C LYS A 883 26.52 30.70 15.08
N ASN A 884 25.75 31.45 15.86
CA ASN A 884 25.56 31.16 17.29
C ASN A 884 24.45 30.14 17.56
N VAL A 885 23.63 29.78 16.54
CA VAL A 885 22.57 28.75 16.72
C VAL A 885 23.21 27.40 17.02
N SER A 886 22.89 26.81 18.17
CA SER A 886 23.42 25.54 18.63
C SER A 886 22.40 24.39 18.50
N TYR A 887 21.11 24.71 18.36
CA TYR A 887 20.05 23.72 18.28
C TYR A 887 18.92 24.15 17.33
N ILE A 888 18.51 23.23 16.46
CA ILE A 888 17.31 23.33 15.62
C ILE A 888 16.47 22.09 15.88
N GLY A 889 15.25 22.31 16.38
CA GLY A 889 14.31 21.27 16.77
C GLY A 889 13.79 20.46 15.58
N ASN A 890 13.34 19.25 15.84
CA ASN A 890 12.72 18.40 14.83
C ASN A 890 11.53 19.11 14.19
N ASN A 891 11.44 19.01 12.86
CA ASN A 891 10.35 19.64 12.09
C ASN A 891 10.26 21.18 12.23
N ALA A 892 11.33 21.88 12.60
CA ALA A 892 11.36 23.35 12.75
C ALA A 892 10.78 24.08 11.51
N PHE A 893 10.97 23.52 10.30
CA PHE A 893 10.49 24.04 9.02
C PHE A 893 9.41 23.14 8.38
N GLN A 894 8.73 22.30 9.12
CA GLN A 894 7.70 21.42 8.58
C GLN A 894 6.61 22.23 7.85
N GLY A 895 6.23 21.78 6.64
CA GLY A 895 5.20 22.45 5.84
C GLY A 895 5.63 23.76 5.19
N CYS A 896 6.91 24.16 5.26
CA CYS A 896 7.46 25.30 4.50
C CYS A 896 7.67 24.88 3.05
N ASN A 897 6.59 24.75 2.29
CA ASN A 897 6.60 24.18 0.94
C ASN A 897 7.42 25.00 -0.08
N ASN A 898 7.63 26.28 0.20
CA ASN A 898 8.38 27.20 -0.65
C ASN A 898 9.89 27.25 -0.31
N LEU A 899 10.32 26.66 0.83
CA LEU A 899 11.71 26.70 1.28
C LEU A 899 12.60 25.84 0.36
N ARG A 900 13.60 26.50 -0.27
CA ARG A 900 14.55 25.86 -1.21
C ARG A 900 15.96 25.82 -0.65
N THR A 901 16.35 26.79 0.17
CA THR A 901 17.71 26.90 0.68
C THR A 901 17.71 27.19 2.17
N ILE A 902 18.45 26.38 2.93
CA ILE A 902 18.80 26.61 4.34
C ILE A 902 20.31 26.83 4.37
N GLN A 903 20.74 28.07 4.52
CA GLN A 903 22.14 28.43 4.68
C GLN A 903 22.49 28.44 6.16
N ILE A 904 23.64 27.86 6.53
CA ILE A 904 24.07 27.76 7.92
C ILE A 904 25.49 28.33 8.02
N ASP A 905 25.64 29.41 8.77
CA ASP A 905 26.92 30.07 8.97
C ASP A 905 27.76 29.36 10.06
N LYS A 906 28.06 28.07 9.80
CA LYS A 906 28.85 27.20 10.69
C LYS A 906 29.52 26.09 9.90
N GLU A 907 30.54 25.45 10.53
CA GLU A 907 31.14 24.23 10.00
C GLU A 907 30.10 23.13 9.76
N LYS A 908 30.33 22.33 8.72
CA LYS A 908 29.43 21.26 8.31
C LYS A 908 29.14 20.29 9.47
N ASP A 909 27.88 19.92 9.61
CA ASP A 909 27.37 18.97 10.62
C ASP A 909 27.52 19.42 12.09
N SER A 910 27.78 20.68 12.33
CA SER A 910 27.87 21.25 13.70
C SER A 910 26.53 21.39 14.41
N ILE A 911 25.41 21.26 13.70
CA ILE A 911 24.05 21.18 14.25
C ILE A 911 23.47 19.83 13.83
N SER A 912 22.98 19.02 14.78
CA SER A 912 22.41 17.71 14.51
C SER A 912 21.08 17.81 13.73
N GLY A 913 20.85 16.90 12.80
CA GLY A 913 19.65 16.80 11.99
C GLY A 913 19.88 17.09 10.50
N SER A 914 18.90 16.75 9.68
CA SER A 914 18.95 17.06 8.24
C SER A 914 17.63 17.70 7.80
N LYS A 915 17.71 18.87 7.14
CA LYS A 915 16.57 19.61 6.58
C LYS A 915 15.45 20.00 7.58
N TRP A 916 15.45 19.54 8.80
CA TRP A 916 14.50 19.84 9.90
C TRP A 916 13.02 19.96 9.47
N GLY A 917 12.56 19.02 8.65
CA GLY A 917 11.17 18.96 8.16
C GLY A 917 10.92 19.69 6.84
N ALA A 918 11.94 20.20 6.14
CA ALA A 918 11.86 20.83 4.81
C ALA A 918 12.42 19.92 3.71
N PRO A 919 11.69 18.92 3.18
CA PRO A 919 12.21 17.91 2.25
C PRO A 919 12.73 18.50 0.94
N ASN A 920 12.17 19.65 0.52
CA ASN A 920 12.49 20.32 -0.75
C ASN A 920 13.71 21.27 -0.65
N ALA A 921 14.24 21.49 0.55
CA ALA A 921 15.35 22.40 0.77
C ALA A 921 16.72 21.74 0.55
N THR A 922 17.66 22.52 0.05
CA THR A 922 19.10 22.23 0.06
C THR A 922 19.71 22.89 1.30
N VAL A 923 20.56 22.18 2.04
CA VAL A 923 21.31 22.70 3.18
C VAL A 923 22.70 23.07 2.71
N GLU A 924 23.08 24.33 2.89
CA GLU A 924 24.39 24.91 2.53
C GLU A 924 25.10 25.36 3.80
N TRP A 925 26.27 24.82 4.08
CA TRP A 925 27.14 25.20 5.18
C TRP A 925 28.16 26.23 4.65
N LEU A 926 28.25 27.39 5.28
CA LEU A 926 29.02 28.56 4.76
C LEU A 926 30.43 28.67 5.36
N ALA A 927 30.71 27.97 6.48
CA ALA A 927 32.03 27.98 7.13
C ALA A 927 32.79 26.68 6.93
#